data_7fd590f51dbae67bd51780f9f37b8c60
#
_entry.id   7fd590f51dbae67bd51780f9f37b8c60
#
_cell.length_a   1.000
_cell.length_b   1.000
_cell.length_c   1.000
_cell.angle_alpha   90.00
_cell.angle_beta   90.00
_cell.angle_gamma   90.00
#
_symmetry.space_group_name_H-M   'P 1'
#
loop_
_entity.id
_entity.type
_entity.pdbx_description
1 polymer ?
#
loop_
_entity_poly.entity_id
_entity_poly.type
_entity_poly.pdbx_seq_one_letter_code
_entity_poly.pdbx_strand_id
1 'polypeptide(L)'
;MSSIRLLLEPQYERVWKGDNPSPETFPKEQGIYPLYHQWRTYNATEPLIVNTYNTGTGKTKAALLRLLKRATDIGFNALESSEHNALLIAPTNELLAQHACDAEKFCRENKLPYRVVSISRATIKQYMHVSDFSESELRRGAALHYILQNPRKVNPDSGKKATLFVVNPDIFYYAFYCLYAQYDRIPLFQDIFTLCNYIIIDEFHYYNPKQLANFLFFMSLSKHYGYLGKSSNRQFCLLTATPNENVKEYLERLGVEIGWIEPENAPADELEQTSETAALTPVQLEIYSVDEMKEGLLTLAHEKRAEIADWLNRGEDGAIISSALWRINQIYYDLRASNTLSTELMGRLTGAESREGRADAKAKRLILATPTVDIGYNFDRLGKTRQNIDFLLLDARSGDEFIQRLGRAGRVLGKDQQAIDSRVLAITDAKFYKALQPYDGQTLSRAVLRKLAEEHLPARNSLYTYIKSGAIAEAFLPIYRLESMTSTQNKLDIEAIFDEMQQLFAADTKLTYQKLRSGTKKHIERAQHYGSLVTVPRERRECLKVCERRLTNEQKSKGWSNEIDAYNWLQQDLRCYFLEKARFSFREDFQPPLALVGDTKNLLSSEPAALYDALHIVKNYKVEYCGSLEEWQHRLQLPLPEGAKDALIYCDLRGLLPPDERLQIGLKLSVGEYRRIDWEEEGHFAYHPTALYGLEVTALNNHHGLPAHVRTMFSERYIPAFVAARESRTATTLWSLQKQAQFLPYSLQVMFGDGSTHDYLAVLGTMALLVWGEIPYKDIARDRRKVQSEDECPMIF
;
A
#
# COMPACT_ATOMS: atom_id res chain seq x y z
N MET A 1 17.94 10.71 28.07
CA MET A 1 18.51 9.85 26.99
C MET A 1 19.84 10.41 26.51
N SER A 2 20.86 9.55 26.20
CA SER A 2 22.05 10.02 25.51
C SER A 2 21.75 10.35 24.06
N SER A 3 22.33 11.45 23.54
CA SER A 3 22.12 11.85 22.14
C SER A 3 23.42 12.04 21.39
N ILE A 4 23.40 11.82 20.09
CA ILE A 4 24.45 12.20 19.13
C ILE A 4 23.93 13.43 18.41
N ARG A 5 24.77 14.44 18.21
CA ARG A 5 24.43 15.68 17.52
C ARG A 5 25.24 15.82 16.24
N LEU A 6 24.54 15.98 15.15
CA LEU A 6 25.11 16.15 13.82
C LEU A 6 24.57 17.43 13.18
N LEU A 7 25.37 18.10 12.38
CA LEU A 7 24.90 19.13 11.48
C LEU A 7 24.84 18.52 10.05
N LEU A 8 23.67 18.44 9.46
CA LEU A 8 23.56 18.01 8.07
C LEU A 8 23.75 19.19 7.12
N GLU A 9 24.57 18.97 6.11
CA GLU A 9 24.77 19.94 5.04
C GLU A 9 23.48 20.29 4.31
N PRO A 10 23.35 21.52 3.79
CA PRO A 10 22.27 21.88 2.89
C PRO A 10 22.35 21.03 1.64
N GLN A 11 21.18 20.84 1.00
CA GLN A 11 21.12 20.18 -0.29
C GLN A 11 20.71 21.18 -1.36
N TYR A 12 21.39 21.14 -2.49
CA TYR A 12 21.12 21.98 -3.65
C TYR A 12 20.57 21.12 -4.77
N GLU A 13 19.68 21.70 -5.57
CA GLU A 13 19.18 21.13 -6.80
C GLU A 13 19.59 22.00 -8.00
N ARG A 14 19.79 21.38 -9.14
CA ARG A 14 20.18 22.08 -10.34
C ARG A 14 18.98 22.71 -11.02
N VAL A 15 19.10 23.94 -11.38
CA VAL A 15 18.13 24.77 -12.09
C VAL A 15 18.60 24.97 -13.53
N TRP A 16 17.73 24.70 -14.48
CA TRP A 16 18.03 24.90 -15.90
C TRP A 16 17.87 26.38 -16.30
N LYS A 17 18.92 26.95 -16.90
CA LYS A 17 18.97 28.36 -17.33
C LYS A 17 18.79 28.53 -18.83
N GLY A 18 18.83 27.48 -19.62
CA GLY A 18 18.64 27.46 -21.06
C GLY A 18 17.23 27.85 -21.50
N ASP A 19 16.70 27.13 -22.48
CA ASP A 19 15.34 27.29 -22.97
C ASP A 19 14.28 27.06 -21.86
N ASN A 20 13.16 27.75 -21.96
CA ASN A 20 12.11 27.65 -20.97
C ASN A 20 10.94 26.79 -21.48
N PRO A 21 10.72 25.60 -20.89
CA PRO A 21 9.67 24.67 -21.30
C PRO A 21 8.25 25.23 -21.11
N SER A 22 8.06 26.19 -20.19
CA SER A 22 6.77 26.80 -19.90
C SER A 22 6.97 28.18 -19.26
N PRO A 23 6.92 29.28 -20.04
CA PRO A 23 7.04 30.63 -19.49
C PRO A 23 5.98 30.98 -18.44
N GLU A 24 4.79 30.42 -18.55
CA GLU A 24 3.69 30.64 -17.60
C GLU A 24 3.96 29.96 -16.24
N THR A 25 4.55 28.78 -16.25
CA THR A 25 4.91 28.05 -15.03
C THR A 25 6.23 28.53 -14.43
N PHE A 26 7.16 28.96 -15.28
CA PHE A 26 8.51 29.41 -14.90
C PHE A 26 8.80 30.82 -15.45
N PRO A 27 8.19 31.86 -14.88
CA PRO A 27 8.44 33.23 -15.32
C PRO A 27 9.88 33.65 -14.99
N LYS A 28 10.75 33.60 -15.98
CA LYS A 28 12.19 33.99 -15.83
C LYS A 28 12.38 35.41 -15.32
N GLU A 29 11.48 36.30 -15.66
CA GLU A 29 11.48 37.70 -15.18
C GLU A 29 11.34 37.80 -13.65
N GLN A 30 10.71 36.79 -13.03
CA GLN A 30 10.57 36.66 -11.59
C GLN A 30 11.67 35.77 -10.97
N GLY A 31 12.69 35.38 -11.73
CA GLY A 31 13.74 34.50 -11.27
C GLY A 31 13.33 33.00 -11.06
N ILE A 32 12.17 32.61 -11.56
CA ILE A 32 11.67 31.25 -11.46
C ILE A 32 12.08 30.45 -12.68
N TYR A 33 12.76 29.34 -12.44
CA TYR A 33 13.30 28.47 -13.49
C TYR A 33 12.89 27.02 -13.22
N PRO A 34 12.79 26.17 -14.27
CA PRO A 34 12.60 24.74 -14.11
C PRO A 34 13.84 24.11 -13.47
N LEU A 35 13.63 23.08 -12.66
CA LEU A 35 14.73 22.24 -12.25
C LEU A 35 15.26 21.44 -13.45
N TYR A 36 16.52 21.06 -13.40
CA TYR A 36 17.18 20.35 -14.48
C TYR A 36 16.42 19.04 -14.84
N HIS A 37 16.03 18.22 -13.87
CA HIS A 37 15.25 17.01 -14.14
C HIS A 37 13.88 17.28 -14.77
N GLN A 38 13.26 18.44 -14.49
CA GLN A 38 11.99 18.84 -15.11
C GLN A 38 12.20 19.14 -16.59
N TRP A 39 13.28 19.85 -16.93
CA TRP A 39 13.66 20.11 -18.30
C TRP A 39 14.04 18.82 -19.03
N ARG A 40 14.82 17.93 -18.41
CA ARG A 40 15.16 16.62 -18.98
C ARG A 40 13.92 15.77 -19.25
N THR A 41 12.99 15.70 -18.30
CA THR A 41 11.73 14.97 -18.49
C THR A 41 10.89 15.58 -19.62
N TYR A 42 10.86 16.90 -19.71
CA TYR A 42 10.17 17.63 -20.81
C TYR A 42 10.69 17.21 -22.18
N ASN A 43 12.00 17.07 -22.35
CA ASN A 43 12.64 16.73 -23.62
C ASN A 43 12.81 15.23 -23.88
N ALA A 44 12.53 14.36 -22.90
CA ALA A 44 12.73 12.93 -23.03
C ALA A 44 11.84 12.32 -24.14
N THR A 45 12.45 11.54 -25.02
CA THR A 45 11.78 10.92 -26.17
C THR A 45 11.64 9.40 -26.05
N GLU A 46 12.30 8.82 -25.09
CA GLU A 46 12.31 7.38 -24.86
C GLU A 46 10.91 6.86 -24.51
N PRO A 47 10.57 5.64 -24.95
CA PRO A 47 9.24 5.07 -24.67
C PRO A 47 8.95 4.90 -23.18
N LEU A 48 10.00 4.67 -22.37
CA LEU A 48 9.92 4.56 -20.92
C LEU A 48 10.87 5.59 -20.29
N ILE A 49 10.32 6.54 -19.57
CA ILE A 49 11.05 7.56 -18.80
C ILE A 49 11.01 7.15 -17.33
N VAL A 50 12.15 7.16 -16.65
CA VAL A 50 12.24 6.91 -15.21
C VAL A 50 12.93 8.09 -14.53
N ASN A 51 12.17 8.88 -13.77
CA ASN A 51 12.71 10.04 -13.04
C ASN A 51 12.90 9.66 -11.57
N THR A 52 14.15 9.63 -11.11
CA THR A 52 14.55 9.15 -9.78
C THR A 52 14.95 10.27 -8.81
N TYR A 53 14.67 11.52 -9.15
CA TYR A 53 14.98 12.65 -8.30
C TYR A 53 14.26 12.58 -6.94
N ASN A 54 14.83 13.26 -5.95
CA ASN A 54 14.35 13.24 -4.57
C ASN A 54 12.88 13.67 -4.41
N THR A 55 12.26 13.29 -3.31
CA THR A 55 10.89 13.74 -2.98
C THR A 55 10.86 15.26 -2.77
N GLY A 56 9.79 15.90 -3.24
CA GLY A 56 9.60 17.35 -3.09
C GLY A 56 10.27 18.21 -4.15
N THR A 57 10.96 17.62 -5.15
CA THR A 57 11.56 18.35 -6.27
C THR A 57 10.59 18.62 -7.43
N GLY A 58 9.31 18.24 -7.29
CA GLY A 58 8.30 18.48 -8.32
C GLY A 58 8.37 17.50 -9.50
N LYS A 59 8.63 16.20 -9.23
CA LYS A 59 8.59 15.14 -10.26
C LYS A 59 7.27 15.05 -11.00
N THR A 60 6.14 15.16 -10.29
CA THR A 60 4.81 15.18 -10.93
C THR A 60 4.67 16.36 -11.90
N LYS A 61 5.21 17.55 -11.54
CA LYS A 61 5.28 18.70 -12.44
C LYS A 61 6.13 18.37 -13.68
N ALA A 62 7.25 17.65 -13.53
CA ALA A 62 8.09 17.20 -14.64
C ALA A 62 7.28 16.34 -15.64
N ALA A 63 6.48 15.40 -15.13
CA ALA A 63 5.61 14.58 -15.98
C ALA A 63 4.52 15.39 -16.68
N LEU A 64 3.95 16.41 -16.01
CA LEU A 64 2.99 17.33 -16.64
C LEU A 64 3.65 18.23 -17.71
N LEU A 65 4.91 18.63 -17.51
CA LEU A 65 5.68 19.34 -18.56
C LEU A 65 5.90 18.44 -19.79
N ARG A 66 6.16 17.16 -19.60
CA ARG A 66 6.23 16.21 -20.71
C ARG A 66 4.90 16.08 -21.44
N LEU A 67 3.78 16.06 -20.71
CA LEU A 67 2.44 16.13 -21.33
C LEU A 67 2.26 17.40 -22.16
N LEU A 68 2.70 18.56 -21.65
CA LEU A 68 2.68 19.83 -22.38
C LEU A 68 3.50 19.74 -23.68
N LYS A 69 4.73 19.20 -23.62
CA LYS A 69 5.58 19.04 -24.81
C LYS A 69 4.90 18.17 -25.86
N ARG A 70 4.39 17.01 -25.45
CA ARG A 70 3.67 16.10 -26.37
C ARG A 70 2.47 16.80 -27.02
N ALA A 71 1.68 17.53 -26.25
CA ALA A 71 0.54 18.28 -26.76
C ALA A 71 0.97 19.42 -27.73
N THR A 72 2.09 20.07 -27.48
CA THR A 72 2.65 21.11 -28.33
C THR A 72 3.18 20.53 -29.65
N ASP A 73 3.86 19.39 -29.59
CA ASP A 73 4.42 18.72 -30.77
C ASP A 73 3.30 18.21 -31.70
N ILE A 74 2.18 17.76 -31.17
CA ILE A 74 0.98 17.37 -31.93
C ILE A 74 0.26 18.60 -32.47
N GLY A 75 0.31 19.71 -31.73
CA GLY A 75 -0.50 20.90 -31.95
C GLY A 75 -1.85 20.84 -31.24
N PHE A 76 -2.17 21.85 -30.43
CA PHE A 76 -3.39 21.88 -29.59
C PHE A 76 -4.69 21.68 -30.37
N ASN A 77 -4.70 22.05 -31.67
CA ASN A 77 -5.88 21.87 -32.52
C ASN A 77 -6.06 20.43 -33.01
N ALA A 78 -5.00 19.65 -33.07
CA ALA A 78 -4.99 18.29 -33.56
C ALA A 78 -5.19 17.25 -32.41
N LEU A 79 -5.29 17.71 -31.17
CA LEU A 79 -5.57 16.81 -30.03
C LEU A 79 -6.98 16.24 -30.10
N GLU A 80 -7.10 14.93 -29.97
CA GLU A 80 -8.37 14.19 -29.94
C GLU A 80 -8.45 13.30 -28.71
N SER A 81 -9.63 13.21 -28.08
CA SER A 81 -9.82 12.39 -26.88
C SER A 81 -9.83 10.87 -27.14
N SER A 82 -9.89 10.45 -28.40
CA SER A 82 -9.78 9.05 -28.78
C SER A 82 -8.34 8.52 -28.80
N GLU A 83 -7.35 9.41 -28.92
CA GLU A 83 -5.95 9.03 -29.19
C GLU A 83 -4.91 9.71 -28.29
N HIS A 84 -5.27 10.85 -27.69
CA HIS A 84 -4.30 11.70 -27.00
C HIS A 84 -4.57 11.89 -25.50
N ASN A 85 -5.42 11.06 -24.90
CA ASN A 85 -5.62 11.11 -23.47
C ASN A 85 -4.36 10.66 -22.71
N ALA A 86 -4.27 11.12 -21.47
CA ALA A 86 -3.23 10.73 -20.54
C ALA A 86 -3.84 10.13 -19.28
N LEU A 87 -3.06 9.29 -18.61
CA LEU A 87 -3.43 8.64 -17.35
C LEU A 87 -2.36 8.93 -16.30
N LEU A 88 -2.76 9.37 -15.12
CA LEU A 88 -1.90 9.50 -13.96
C LEU A 88 -2.38 8.56 -12.85
N ILE A 89 -1.51 7.65 -12.46
CA ILE A 89 -1.77 6.69 -11.38
C ILE A 89 -1.12 7.20 -10.11
N ALA A 90 -1.96 7.60 -9.14
CA ALA A 90 -1.55 8.14 -7.86
C ALA A 90 -1.65 7.08 -6.75
N PRO A 91 -0.62 6.86 -5.91
CA PRO A 91 -0.54 5.73 -4.98
C PRO A 91 -1.62 5.73 -3.89
N THR A 92 -2.16 6.90 -3.54
CA THR A 92 -3.19 7.05 -2.50
C THR A 92 -4.34 7.95 -2.96
N ASN A 93 -5.51 7.82 -2.32
CA ASN A 93 -6.66 8.69 -2.62
C ASN A 93 -6.41 10.17 -2.28
N GLU A 94 -5.52 10.45 -1.33
CA GLU A 94 -5.16 11.83 -0.99
C GLU A 94 -4.29 12.47 -2.08
N LEU A 95 -3.29 11.73 -2.55
CA LEU A 95 -2.48 12.15 -3.69
C LEU A 95 -3.30 12.24 -4.98
N LEU A 96 -4.27 11.36 -5.17
CA LEU A 96 -5.19 11.44 -6.30
C LEU A 96 -5.91 12.80 -6.35
N ALA A 97 -6.46 13.25 -5.22
CA ALA A 97 -7.13 14.55 -5.14
C ALA A 97 -6.15 15.72 -5.32
N GLN A 98 -4.96 15.63 -4.74
CA GLN A 98 -3.90 16.64 -4.88
C GLN A 98 -3.43 16.72 -6.34
N HIS A 99 -3.10 15.59 -6.95
CA HIS A 99 -2.63 15.57 -8.35
C HIS A 99 -3.69 16.02 -9.34
N ALA A 100 -4.97 15.75 -9.09
CA ALA A 100 -6.04 16.28 -9.91
C ALA A 100 -6.08 17.81 -9.84
N CYS A 101 -6.01 18.40 -8.63
CA CYS A 101 -5.98 19.83 -8.42
C CYS A 101 -4.73 20.50 -9.05
N ASP A 102 -3.56 19.90 -8.85
CA ASP A 102 -2.28 20.40 -9.41
C ASP A 102 -2.29 20.32 -10.93
N ALA A 103 -2.84 19.25 -11.51
CA ALA A 103 -2.98 19.07 -12.94
C ALA A 103 -3.98 20.08 -13.55
N GLU A 104 -5.11 20.33 -12.89
CA GLU A 104 -6.08 21.35 -13.32
C GLU A 104 -5.46 22.74 -13.33
N LYS A 105 -4.71 23.10 -12.27
CA LYS A 105 -3.98 24.35 -12.17
C LYS A 105 -2.95 24.47 -13.30
N PHE A 106 -2.13 23.44 -13.51
CA PHE A 106 -1.13 23.38 -14.55
C PHE A 106 -1.74 23.52 -15.96
N CYS A 107 -2.82 22.80 -16.26
CA CYS A 107 -3.51 22.90 -17.54
C CYS A 107 -4.09 24.30 -17.79
N ARG A 108 -4.60 24.94 -16.75
CA ARG A 108 -5.13 26.29 -16.83
C ARG A 108 -4.03 27.33 -17.08
N GLU A 109 -2.94 27.30 -16.32
CA GLU A 109 -1.78 28.18 -16.46
C GLU A 109 -1.18 28.09 -17.86
N ASN A 110 -1.00 26.88 -18.38
CA ASN A 110 -0.39 26.66 -19.70
C ASN A 110 -1.39 26.64 -20.86
N LYS A 111 -2.65 27.00 -20.63
CA LYS A 111 -3.74 26.94 -21.64
C LYS A 111 -3.84 25.59 -22.33
N LEU A 112 -3.43 24.53 -21.65
CA LEU A 112 -3.40 23.16 -22.17
C LEU A 112 -4.84 22.63 -22.33
N PRO A 113 -5.25 22.13 -23.52
CA PRO A 113 -6.64 21.74 -23.77
C PRO A 113 -6.98 20.35 -23.24
N TYR A 114 -6.50 20.03 -22.06
CA TYR A 114 -6.84 18.82 -21.31
C TYR A 114 -7.89 19.12 -20.23
N ARG A 115 -8.93 18.28 -20.17
CA ARG A 115 -9.78 18.21 -18.98
C ARG A 115 -9.16 17.23 -18.00
N VAL A 116 -9.29 17.49 -16.73
CA VAL A 116 -8.84 16.57 -15.69
C VAL A 116 -10.06 15.83 -15.14
N VAL A 117 -10.00 14.50 -15.12
CA VAL A 117 -11.08 13.64 -14.61
C VAL A 117 -10.50 12.74 -13.51
N SER A 118 -10.89 13.01 -12.28
CA SER A 118 -10.51 12.18 -11.13
C SER A 118 -11.46 10.99 -11.02
N ILE A 119 -10.91 9.76 -11.08
CA ILE A 119 -11.66 8.52 -10.95
C ILE A 119 -11.40 7.90 -9.58
N SER A 120 -12.36 8.05 -8.70
CA SER A 120 -12.36 7.50 -7.36
C SER A 120 -13.52 6.52 -7.18
N ARG A 121 -13.54 5.79 -6.06
CA ARG A 121 -14.70 4.96 -5.69
C ARG A 121 -16.02 5.78 -5.65
N ALA A 122 -15.93 7.02 -5.17
CA ALA A 122 -17.09 7.92 -5.13
C ALA A 122 -17.56 8.29 -6.54
N THR A 123 -16.61 8.63 -7.43
CA THR A 123 -16.91 8.92 -8.83
C THR A 123 -17.58 7.73 -9.52
N ILE A 124 -17.03 6.52 -9.36
CA ILE A 124 -17.64 5.30 -9.93
C ILE A 124 -19.05 5.10 -9.37
N LYS A 125 -19.25 5.26 -8.05
CA LYS A 125 -20.56 5.11 -7.40
C LYS A 125 -21.60 6.09 -7.97
N GLN A 126 -21.21 7.31 -8.28
CA GLN A 126 -22.09 8.33 -8.86
C GLN A 126 -22.67 7.88 -10.22
N TYR A 127 -21.88 7.17 -11.04
CA TYR A 127 -22.26 6.74 -12.38
C TYR A 127 -22.80 5.30 -12.45
N MET A 128 -22.88 4.58 -11.32
CA MET A 128 -23.45 3.22 -11.29
C MET A 128 -24.93 3.17 -11.70
N HIS A 129 -25.65 4.27 -11.54
CA HIS A 129 -27.09 4.35 -11.91
C HIS A 129 -27.34 4.51 -13.42
N VAL A 130 -26.29 4.79 -14.18
CA VAL A 130 -26.38 4.96 -15.64
C VAL A 130 -26.41 3.61 -16.37
N SER A 131 -26.10 2.51 -15.68
CA SER A 131 -26.10 1.16 -16.24
C SER A 131 -27.33 0.37 -15.80
N ASP A 132 -28.00 -0.29 -16.75
CA ASP A 132 -29.20 -1.14 -16.54
C ASP A 132 -28.90 -2.50 -15.89
N PHE A 133 -27.68 -2.71 -15.33
CA PHE A 133 -27.28 -3.97 -14.74
C PHE A 133 -27.78 -4.15 -13.32
N SER A 134 -28.25 -5.35 -12.98
CA SER A 134 -28.84 -5.69 -11.68
C SER A 134 -27.80 -5.94 -10.59
N GLU A 135 -26.58 -6.37 -10.93
CA GLU A 135 -25.52 -6.74 -9.99
C GLU A 135 -24.52 -5.59 -9.71
N SER A 136 -24.13 -5.41 -8.45
CA SER A 136 -23.33 -4.25 -8.02
C SER A 136 -21.91 -4.18 -8.63
N GLU A 137 -21.31 -5.32 -8.95
CA GLU A 137 -19.96 -5.38 -9.53
C GLU A 137 -19.98 -5.08 -11.03
N LEU A 138 -20.97 -5.57 -11.75
CA LEU A 138 -21.23 -5.24 -13.15
C LEU A 138 -21.45 -3.74 -13.34
N ARG A 139 -22.22 -3.14 -12.43
CA ARG A 139 -22.46 -1.69 -12.44
C ARG A 139 -21.20 -0.87 -12.30
N ARG A 140 -20.23 -1.32 -11.50
CA ARG A 140 -18.94 -0.63 -11.33
C ARG A 140 -18.10 -0.64 -12.61
N GLY A 141 -17.98 -1.80 -13.26
CA GLY A 141 -17.27 -1.92 -14.53
C GLY A 141 -17.91 -1.09 -15.65
N ALA A 142 -19.23 -1.16 -15.79
CA ALA A 142 -19.97 -0.35 -16.74
C ALA A 142 -19.86 1.15 -16.46
N ALA A 143 -19.86 1.56 -15.18
CA ALA A 143 -19.65 2.95 -14.79
C ALA A 143 -18.23 3.43 -15.13
N LEU A 144 -17.21 2.61 -14.89
CA LEU A 144 -15.84 2.95 -15.26
C LEU A 144 -15.68 3.06 -16.77
N HIS A 145 -16.19 2.10 -17.53
CA HIS A 145 -16.22 2.17 -18.99
C HIS A 145 -16.93 3.44 -19.49
N TYR A 146 -18.08 3.75 -18.91
CA TYR A 146 -18.83 4.97 -19.26
C TYR A 146 -18.02 6.24 -18.98
N ILE A 147 -17.33 6.32 -17.84
CA ILE A 147 -16.45 7.45 -17.47
C ILE A 147 -15.33 7.61 -18.50
N LEU A 148 -14.66 6.51 -18.86
CA LEU A 148 -13.55 6.53 -19.82
C LEU A 148 -14.01 6.96 -21.22
N GLN A 149 -15.17 6.50 -21.67
CA GLN A 149 -15.72 6.82 -22.99
C GLN A 149 -16.41 8.19 -23.04
N ASN A 150 -16.92 8.70 -21.92
CA ASN A 150 -17.69 9.95 -21.86
C ASN A 150 -17.11 10.96 -20.86
N PRO A 151 -15.80 11.30 -20.91
CA PRO A 151 -15.19 12.19 -19.92
C PRO A 151 -15.79 13.61 -19.93
N ARG A 152 -16.41 14.03 -21.05
CA ARG A 152 -17.14 15.31 -21.17
C ARG A 152 -18.39 15.38 -20.29
N LYS A 153 -19.03 14.24 -20.02
CA LYS A 153 -20.19 14.19 -19.14
C LYS A 153 -19.81 14.23 -17.66
N VAL A 154 -18.58 13.79 -17.35
CA VAL A 154 -18.04 13.80 -15.99
C VAL A 154 -17.50 15.19 -15.61
N ASN A 155 -16.77 15.82 -16.55
CA ASN A 155 -16.27 17.18 -16.43
C ASN A 155 -16.61 17.97 -17.72
N PRO A 156 -17.71 18.75 -17.75
CA PRO A 156 -18.26 19.36 -18.96
C PRO A 156 -17.54 20.65 -19.36
N ASP A 157 -16.23 20.68 -19.41
CA ASP A 157 -15.46 21.80 -19.94
C ASP A 157 -15.40 21.73 -21.49
N SER A 158 -16.12 22.63 -22.15
CA SER A 158 -16.33 22.63 -23.60
C SER A 158 -15.07 22.97 -24.41
N GLY A 159 -14.12 23.69 -23.81
CA GLY A 159 -12.87 24.09 -24.47
C GLY A 159 -11.80 23.00 -24.51
N LYS A 160 -12.03 21.84 -23.86
CA LYS A 160 -11.05 20.77 -23.73
C LYS A 160 -11.22 19.69 -24.78
N LYS A 161 -10.10 19.29 -25.39
CA LYS A 161 -10.07 18.31 -26.49
C LYS A 161 -9.67 16.92 -26.03
N ALA A 162 -8.68 16.79 -25.15
CA ALA A 162 -8.21 15.56 -24.58
C ALA A 162 -8.49 15.48 -23.07
N THR A 163 -8.25 14.34 -22.44
CA THR A 163 -8.51 14.09 -21.03
C THR A 163 -7.27 13.56 -20.34
N LEU A 164 -6.96 14.11 -19.16
CA LEU A 164 -6.04 13.53 -18.20
C LEU A 164 -6.87 12.85 -17.12
N PHE A 165 -6.88 11.52 -17.14
CA PHE A 165 -7.49 10.73 -16.09
C PHE A 165 -6.53 10.61 -14.91
N VAL A 166 -7.02 10.83 -13.69
CA VAL A 166 -6.27 10.62 -12.46
C VAL A 166 -6.94 9.50 -11.69
N VAL A 167 -6.22 8.42 -11.43
CA VAL A 167 -6.78 7.18 -10.88
C VAL A 167 -5.85 6.62 -9.80
N ASN A 168 -6.40 5.87 -8.84
CA ASN A 168 -5.59 5.11 -7.92
C ASN A 168 -5.21 3.73 -8.49
N PRO A 169 -4.13 3.09 -7.99
CA PRO A 169 -3.69 1.80 -8.48
C PRO A 169 -4.75 0.69 -8.36
N ASP A 170 -5.60 0.72 -7.33
CA ASP A 170 -6.62 -0.32 -7.14
C ASP A 170 -7.60 -0.35 -8.29
N ILE A 171 -8.13 0.82 -8.67
CA ILE A 171 -9.08 0.93 -9.77
C ILE A 171 -8.41 0.51 -11.08
N PHE A 172 -7.17 0.97 -11.31
CA PHE A 172 -6.41 0.66 -12.51
C PHE A 172 -6.15 -0.85 -12.65
N TYR A 173 -5.54 -1.46 -11.63
CA TYR A 173 -5.21 -2.89 -11.69
C TYR A 173 -6.42 -3.79 -11.59
N TYR A 174 -7.46 -3.38 -10.90
CA TYR A 174 -8.73 -4.11 -10.87
C TYR A 174 -9.36 -4.19 -12.26
N ALA A 175 -9.31 -3.09 -13.03
CA ALA A 175 -9.71 -3.07 -14.43
C ALA A 175 -8.77 -3.94 -15.28
N PHE A 176 -7.48 -3.86 -15.03
CA PHE A 176 -6.44 -4.61 -15.74
C PHE A 176 -6.57 -6.13 -15.54
N TYR A 177 -6.89 -6.61 -14.34
CA TYR A 177 -7.19 -8.01 -14.07
C TYR A 177 -8.55 -8.49 -14.58
N CYS A 178 -9.27 -7.67 -15.31
CA CYS A 178 -10.64 -7.97 -15.77
C CYS A 178 -11.60 -8.33 -14.62
N LEU A 179 -11.36 -7.84 -13.41
CA LEU A 179 -12.19 -8.14 -12.24
C LEU A 179 -13.55 -7.43 -12.29
N TYR A 180 -13.64 -6.32 -13.03
CA TYR A 180 -14.91 -5.67 -13.33
C TYR A 180 -15.72 -6.40 -14.41
N ALA A 181 -15.05 -7.21 -15.24
CA ALA A 181 -15.57 -7.78 -16.47
C ALA A 181 -15.90 -9.28 -16.34
N GLN A 182 -16.17 -9.79 -15.13
CA GLN A 182 -16.54 -11.21 -14.96
C GLN A 182 -17.75 -11.63 -15.83
N TYR A 183 -18.55 -10.66 -16.22
CA TYR A 183 -19.76 -10.83 -17.02
C TYR A 183 -19.81 -9.89 -18.25
N ASP A 184 -18.91 -8.91 -18.35
CA ASP A 184 -18.84 -8.00 -19.48
C ASP A 184 -17.83 -8.51 -20.51
N ARG A 185 -18.26 -8.54 -21.77
CA ARG A 185 -17.42 -8.91 -22.93
C ARG A 185 -16.44 -7.82 -23.35
N ILE A 186 -16.40 -6.68 -22.63
CA ILE A 186 -15.54 -5.53 -22.95
C ILE A 186 -14.39 -5.50 -21.95
N PRO A 187 -13.15 -5.75 -22.38
CA PRO A 187 -12.01 -5.65 -21.50
C PRO A 187 -11.68 -4.16 -21.23
N LEU A 188 -11.96 -3.67 -20.02
CA LEU A 188 -11.69 -2.29 -19.59
C LEU A 188 -10.21 -1.88 -19.76
N PHE A 189 -9.27 -2.82 -19.66
CA PHE A 189 -7.87 -2.54 -19.92
C PHE A 189 -7.63 -2.14 -21.38
N GLN A 190 -8.40 -2.67 -22.34
CA GLN A 190 -8.31 -2.30 -23.74
C GLN A 190 -8.69 -0.83 -23.94
N ASP A 191 -9.72 -0.35 -23.22
CA ASP A 191 -10.08 1.08 -23.27
C ASP A 191 -8.93 1.95 -22.79
N ILE A 192 -8.31 1.59 -21.67
CA ILE A 192 -7.18 2.36 -21.12
C ILE A 192 -6.03 2.39 -22.13
N PHE A 193 -5.67 1.25 -22.72
CA PHE A 193 -4.60 1.16 -23.71
C PHE A 193 -4.91 1.90 -25.00
N THR A 194 -6.15 1.86 -25.48
CA THR A 194 -6.53 2.51 -26.74
C THR A 194 -6.70 4.00 -26.58
N LEU A 195 -7.23 4.45 -25.45
CA LEU A 195 -7.55 5.86 -25.21
C LEU A 195 -6.37 6.68 -24.69
N CYS A 196 -5.41 6.07 -23.99
CA CYS A 196 -4.32 6.78 -23.31
C CYS A 196 -2.98 6.52 -24.03
N ASN A 197 -2.33 7.57 -24.50
CA ASN A 197 -1.00 7.48 -25.13
C ASN A 197 0.14 7.98 -24.24
N TYR A 198 -0.17 8.53 -23.07
CA TYR A 198 0.81 8.91 -22.07
C TYR A 198 0.36 8.45 -20.69
N ILE A 199 1.17 7.60 -20.04
CA ILE A 199 0.84 7.01 -18.75
C ILE A 199 1.91 7.42 -17.74
N ILE A 200 1.48 8.06 -16.66
CA ILE A 200 2.31 8.51 -15.55
C ILE A 200 2.03 7.61 -14.35
N ILE A 201 3.07 7.04 -13.74
CA ILE A 201 2.95 6.24 -12.53
C ILE A 201 3.80 6.89 -11.45
N ASP A 202 3.13 7.46 -10.45
CA ASP A 202 3.80 8.23 -9.40
C ASP A 202 4.09 7.36 -8.18
N GLU A 203 5.26 7.61 -7.55
CA GLU A 203 5.73 7.01 -6.31
C GLU A 203 5.64 5.47 -6.29
N PHE A 204 5.96 4.80 -7.40
CA PHE A 204 5.81 3.35 -7.54
C PHE A 204 6.72 2.54 -6.60
N HIS A 205 7.72 3.15 -5.99
CA HIS A 205 8.56 2.51 -4.98
C HIS A 205 7.80 2.14 -3.68
N TYR A 206 6.60 2.66 -3.51
CA TYR A 206 5.70 2.24 -2.42
C TYR A 206 4.95 0.93 -2.69
N TYR A 207 5.05 0.41 -3.90
CA TYR A 207 4.43 -0.86 -4.21
C TYR A 207 5.10 -1.99 -3.41
N ASN A 208 4.28 -2.78 -2.73
CA ASN A 208 4.77 -4.02 -2.15
C ASN A 208 5.16 -5.00 -3.27
N PRO A 209 5.88 -6.11 -2.98
CA PRO A 209 6.33 -7.03 -4.02
C PRO A 209 5.21 -7.57 -4.91
N LYS A 210 4.01 -7.77 -4.37
CA LYS A 210 2.83 -8.18 -5.14
C LYS A 210 2.37 -7.09 -6.11
N GLN A 211 2.27 -5.86 -5.65
CA GLN A 211 1.91 -4.71 -6.47
C GLN A 211 2.95 -4.44 -7.55
N LEU A 212 4.23 -4.59 -7.20
CA LEU A 212 5.33 -4.47 -8.15
C LEU A 212 5.27 -5.55 -9.24
N ALA A 213 4.96 -6.79 -8.87
CA ALA A 213 4.78 -7.87 -9.85
C ALA A 213 3.64 -7.55 -10.84
N ASN A 214 2.53 -7.01 -10.35
CA ASN A 214 1.42 -6.58 -11.18
C ASN A 214 1.79 -5.45 -12.13
N PHE A 215 2.58 -4.49 -11.65
CA PHE A 215 3.13 -3.42 -12.46
C PHE A 215 4.06 -3.95 -13.56
N LEU A 216 4.99 -4.84 -13.23
CA LEU A 216 5.91 -5.46 -14.21
C LEU A 216 5.15 -6.28 -15.26
N PHE A 217 4.11 -6.97 -14.86
CA PHE A 217 3.22 -7.67 -15.78
C PHE A 217 2.53 -6.71 -16.75
N PHE A 218 2.01 -5.59 -16.26
CA PHE A 218 1.44 -4.55 -17.08
C PHE A 218 2.44 -3.99 -18.09
N MET A 219 3.70 -3.78 -17.69
CA MET A 219 4.76 -3.32 -18.58
C MET A 219 5.11 -4.36 -19.64
N SER A 220 5.20 -5.65 -19.28
CA SER A 220 5.44 -6.75 -20.20
C SER A 220 4.34 -6.88 -21.26
N LEU A 221 3.07 -6.82 -20.87
CA LEU A 221 1.96 -6.81 -21.82
C LEU A 221 1.98 -5.55 -22.70
N SER A 222 2.32 -4.39 -22.15
CA SER A 222 2.43 -3.15 -22.93
C SER A 222 3.49 -3.26 -24.02
N LYS A 223 4.61 -3.90 -23.73
CA LYS A 223 5.65 -4.22 -24.73
C LYS A 223 5.14 -5.22 -25.76
N HIS A 224 4.56 -6.33 -25.33
CA HIS A 224 4.08 -7.40 -26.22
C HIS A 224 3.08 -6.90 -27.26
N TYR A 225 2.14 -6.06 -26.84
CA TYR A 225 1.15 -5.46 -27.74
C TYR A 225 1.65 -4.20 -28.47
N GLY A 226 2.93 -3.89 -28.41
CA GLY A 226 3.52 -2.75 -29.10
C GLY A 226 3.10 -1.39 -28.55
N TYR A 227 2.53 -1.33 -27.34
CA TYR A 227 2.22 -0.08 -26.67
C TYR A 227 3.45 0.59 -26.06
N LEU A 228 4.49 -0.18 -25.81
CA LEU A 228 5.76 0.27 -25.28
C LEU A 228 6.87 -0.13 -26.27
N GLY A 229 7.34 0.83 -27.09
CA GLY A 229 8.37 0.60 -28.10
C GLY A 229 8.56 1.81 -29.01
N LYS A 230 9.66 1.85 -29.75
CA LYS A 230 10.04 2.98 -30.64
C LYS A 230 9.04 3.30 -31.74
N SER A 231 8.28 2.32 -32.19
CA SER A 231 7.28 2.48 -33.26
C SER A 231 5.94 3.00 -32.73
N SER A 232 5.76 3.05 -31.43
CA SER A 232 4.53 3.49 -30.77
C SER A 232 4.66 4.98 -30.38
N ASN A 233 3.65 5.77 -30.66
CA ASN A 233 3.58 7.14 -30.15
C ASN A 233 3.17 7.19 -28.67
N ARG A 234 3.35 6.09 -27.93
CA ARG A 234 2.98 5.97 -26.52
C ARG A 234 4.23 6.06 -25.66
N GLN A 235 4.03 6.62 -24.46
CA GLN A 235 5.13 6.87 -23.54
C GLN A 235 4.67 6.63 -22.10
N PHE A 236 5.56 6.03 -21.31
CA PHE A 236 5.38 5.84 -19.87
C PHE A 236 6.37 6.72 -19.12
N CYS A 237 5.91 7.31 -18.03
CA CYS A 237 6.74 8.13 -17.14
C CYS A 237 6.59 7.62 -15.70
N LEU A 238 7.65 7.01 -15.20
CA LEU A 238 7.73 6.48 -13.85
C LEU A 238 8.42 7.49 -12.95
N LEU A 239 7.78 7.80 -11.82
CA LEU A 239 8.30 8.75 -10.84
C LEU A 239 8.60 8.01 -9.53
N THR A 240 9.83 8.13 -9.06
CA THR A 240 10.27 7.51 -7.79
C THR A 240 11.38 8.33 -7.17
N ALA A 241 11.49 8.33 -5.85
CA ALA A 241 12.61 8.98 -5.17
C ALA A 241 13.76 8.02 -4.87
N THR A 242 13.49 6.73 -4.81
CA THR A 242 14.45 5.69 -4.44
C THR A 242 14.19 4.45 -5.29
N PRO A 243 14.76 4.35 -6.50
CA PRO A 243 14.65 3.13 -7.27
C PRO A 243 15.45 2.04 -6.54
N ASN A 244 14.79 0.92 -6.25
CA ASN A 244 15.47 -0.26 -5.74
C ASN A 244 16.21 -0.94 -6.90
N GLU A 245 17.43 -1.43 -6.66
CA GLU A 245 18.24 -2.11 -7.67
C GLU A 245 17.51 -3.30 -8.32
N ASN A 246 16.73 -4.04 -7.54
CA ASN A 246 15.89 -5.12 -8.08
C ASN A 246 14.86 -4.59 -9.10
N VAL A 247 14.31 -3.41 -8.88
CA VAL A 247 13.36 -2.78 -9.80
C VAL A 247 14.06 -2.37 -11.09
N LYS A 248 15.25 -1.78 -10.99
CA LYS A 248 16.07 -1.43 -12.15
C LYS A 248 16.34 -2.67 -13.00
N GLU A 249 16.81 -3.76 -12.38
CA GLU A 249 17.08 -5.03 -13.05
C GLU A 249 15.84 -5.56 -13.80
N TYR A 250 14.65 -5.52 -13.18
CA TYR A 250 13.44 -5.97 -13.85
C TYR A 250 13.01 -5.06 -15.01
N LEU A 251 13.17 -3.74 -14.89
CA LEU A 251 12.88 -2.80 -15.98
C LEU A 251 13.84 -3.00 -17.16
N GLU A 252 15.13 -3.22 -16.88
CA GLU A 252 16.13 -3.51 -17.91
C GLU A 252 15.84 -4.84 -18.63
N ARG A 253 15.39 -5.87 -17.91
CA ARG A 253 14.97 -7.17 -18.50
C ARG A 253 13.79 -7.04 -19.45
N LEU A 254 12.98 -5.98 -19.35
CA LEU A 254 11.94 -5.72 -20.34
C LEU A 254 12.52 -5.49 -21.74
N GLY A 255 13.79 -5.11 -21.88
CA GLY A 255 14.45 -4.87 -23.16
C GLY A 255 13.82 -3.73 -23.97
N VAL A 256 13.37 -2.68 -23.26
CA VAL A 256 12.81 -1.43 -23.81
C VAL A 256 13.83 -0.33 -23.59
N GLU A 257 13.89 0.64 -24.48
CA GLU A 257 14.73 1.83 -24.30
C GLU A 257 14.19 2.66 -23.15
N ILE A 258 15.08 2.96 -22.17
CA ILE A 258 14.73 3.65 -20.94
C ILE A 258 15.52 4.96 -20.85
N GLY A 259 14.82 6.07 -20.71
CA GLY A 259 15.38 7.37 -20.37
C GLY A 259 15.51 7.50 -18.85
N TRP A 260 16.67 7.16 -18.32
CA TRP A 260 16.98 7.37 -16.90
C TRP A 260 17.31 8.83 -16.64
N ILE A 261 16.53 9.48 -15.77
CA ILE A 261 16.75 10.86 -15.34
C ILE A 261 17.14 10.80 -13.86
N GLU A 262 18.45 10.72 -13.65
CA GLU A 262 19.11 10.55 -12.35
C GLU A 262 20.02 11.74 -12.07
N PRO A 263 20.23 12.14 -10.80
CA PRO A 263 21.10 13.26 -10.45
C PRO A 263 22.55 13.08 -10.92
N GLU A 264 23.02 11.83 -10.94
CA GLU A 264 24.41 11.46 -11.27
C GLU A 264 24.68 11.38 -12.79
N ASN A 265 23.65 11.24 -13.63
CA ASN A 265 23.79 10.93 -15.04
C ASN A 265 23.60 12.16 -15.98
N ALA A 266 23.96 13.34 -15.49
CA ALA A 266 23.83 14.56 -16.28
C ALA A 266 25.05 14.74 -17.24
N PRO A 267 24.85 14.95 -18.56
CA PRO A 267 25.92 15.28 -19.52
C PRO A 267 26.63 16.58 -19.14
N ALA A 268 27.95 16.63 -19.34
CA ALA A 268 28.76 17.77 -18.93
C ALA A 268 28.38 19.08 -19.62
N ASP A 269 28.04 19.02 -20.90
CA ASP A 269 27.59 20.16 -21.71
C ASP A 269 26.25 20.74 -21.27
N GLU A 270 25.35 19.88 -20.76
CA GLU A 270 24.09 20.35 -20.17
C GLU A 270 24.32 21.01 -18.82
N LEU A 271 25.31 20.49 -18.02
CA LEU A 271 25.65 21.03 -16.72
C LEU A 271 26.13 22.49 -16.77
N GLU A 272 26.79 22.89 -17.87
CA GLU A 272 27.23 24.28 -18.06
C GLU A 272 26.05 25.27 -18.14
N GLN A 273 24.86 24.79 -18.52
CA GLN A 273 23.64 25.60 -18.60
C GLN A 273 22.82 25.58 -17.31
N THR A 274 23.34 25.02 -16.23
CA THR A 274 22.65 24.95 -14.94
C THR A 274 23.24 25.90 -13.92
N SER A 275 22.43 26.24 -12.93
CA SER A 275 22.89 26.83 -11.68
C SER A 275 22.30 26.05 -10.52
N GLU A 276 22.81 26.26 -9.32
CA GLU A 276 22.30 25.60 -8.13
C GLU A 276 21.29 26.49 -7.40
N THR A 277 20.27 25.86 -6.80
CA THR A 277 19.33 26.47 -5.87
C THR A 277 19.19 25.61 -4.64
N ALA A 278 19.04 26.23 -3.47
CA ALA A 278 18.84 25.47 -2.25
C ALA A 278 17.50 24.72 -2.28
N ALA A 279 17.54 23.44 -2.04
CA ALA A 279 16.36 22.58 -1.93
C ALA A 279 16.05 22.26 -0.47
N LEU A 280 17.10 21.97 0.32
CA LEU A 280 16.98 21.73 1.75
C LEU A 280 17.99 22.59 2.51
N THR A 281 17.54 23.18 3.63
CA THR A 281 18.41 23.90 4.57
C THR A 281 19.33 22.95 5.35
N PRO A 282 20.37 23.45 6.01
CA PRO A 282 21.05 22.66 7.04
C PRO A 282 20.07 22.14 8.08
N VAL A 283 20.39 20.98 8.67
CA VAL A 283 19.58 20.35 9.70
C VAL A 283 20.42 20.03 10.92
N GLN A 284 20.05 20.56 12.06
CA GLN A 284 20.56 20.13 13.35
C GLN A 284 19.84 18.82 13.71
N LEU A 285 20.54 17.70 13.60
CA LEU A 285 20.03 16.37 13.83
C LEU A 285 20.50 15.83 15.17
N GLU A 286 19.57 15.60 16.09
CA GLU A 286 19.83 14.89 17.34
C GLU A 286 19.25 13.48 17.25
N ILE A 287 20.09 12.47 17.47
CA ILE A 287 19.71 11.06 17.40
C ILE A 287 19.80 10.46 18.79
N TYR A 288 18.73 9.77 19.17
CA TYR A 288 18.61 9.13 20.47
C TYR A 288 18.53 7.61 20.30
N SER A 289 19.27 6.88 21.13
CA SER A 289 19.16 5.43 21.22
C SER A 289 18.19 5.04 22.32
N VAL A 290 17.40 4.00 22.06
CA VAL A 290 16.54 3.38 23.06
C VAL A 290 16.63 1.87 22.95
N ASP A 291 16.60 1.18 24.08
CA ASP A 291 16.58 -0.27 24.13
C ASP A 291 15.27 -0.84 23.55
N GLU A 292 14.17 -0.12 23.75
CA GLU A 292 12.88 -0.43 23.16
C GLU A 292 12.35 0.71 22.29
N MET A 293 12.42 0.52 20.97
CA MET A 293 11.89 1.47 19.96
C MET A 293 10.40 1.82 20.16
N LYS A 294 9.64 0.98 20.87
CA LYS A 294 8.20 1.17 21.06
C LYS A 294 7.86 2.43 21.84
N GLU A 295 8.65 2.80 22.82
CA GLU A 295 8.35 3.91 23.74
C GLU A 295 9.23 5.13 23.53
N GLY A 296 10.34 4.99 22.81
CA GLY A 296 11.36 6.04 22.69
C GLY A 296 10.81 7.38 22.21
N LEU A 297 9.99 7.41 21.16
CA LEU A 297 9.42 8.67 20.67
C LEU A 297 8.40 9.28 21.66
N LEU A 298 7.66 8.44 22.38
CA LEU A 298 6.74 8.88 23.42
C LEU A 298 7.48 9.61 24.54
N THR A 299 8.53 8.96 25.05
CA THR A 299 9.39 9.52 26.10
C THR A 299 10.05 10.81 25.64
N LEU A 300 10.60 10.82 24.40
CA LEU A 300 11.23 12.00 23.82
C LEU A 300 10.24 13.18 23.71
N ALA A 301 9.05 12.93 23.18
CA ALA A 301 8.00 13.96 23.05
C ALA A 301 7.57 14.50 24.43
N HIS A 302 7.52 13.63 25.45
CA HIS A 302 7.21 14.03 26.81
C HIS A 302 8.34 14.87 27.43
N GLU A 303 9.61 14.46 27.31
CA GLU A 303 10.77 15.22 27.79
C GLU A 303 10.88 16.58 27.10
N LYS A 304 10.61 16.64 25.80
CA LYS A 304 10.72 17.85 24.97
C LYS A 304 9.46 18.71 24.90
N ARG A 305 8.41 18.40 25.67
CA ARG A 305 7.12 19.11 25.58
C ARG A 305 7.22 20.63 25.82
N ALA A 306 8.07 21.06 26.77
CA ALA A 306 8.26 22.49 27.04
C ALA A 306 9.01 23.20 25.90
N GLU A 307 10.00 22.55 25.31
CA GLU A 307 10.74 23.06 24.15
C GLU A 307 9.82 23.15 22.91
N ILE A 308 8.99 22.12 22.67
CA ILE A 308 7.98 22.11 21.59
C ILE A 308 7.02 23.29 21.75
N ALA A 309 6.52 23.53 22.98
CA ALA A 309 5.63 24.65 23.25
C ALA A 309 6.31 26.00 22.98
N ASP A 310 7.57 26.15 23.40
CA ASP A 310 8.35 27.36 23.17
C ASP A 310 8.61 27.61 21.67
N TRP A 311 8.93 26.57 20.89
CA TRP A 311 9.09 26.69 19.43
C TRP A 311 7.79 27.14 18.75
N LEU A 312 6.66 26.54 19.10
CA LEU A 312 5.35 26.94 18.56
C LEU A 312 4.99 28.40 18.95
N ASN A 313 5.27 28.81 20.19
CA ASN A 313 5.03 30.19 20.64
C ASN A 313 5.89 31.22 19.90
N ARG A 314 7.10 30.83 19.46
CA ARG A 314 7.96 31.63 18.58
C ARG A 314 7.51 31.68 17.13
N GLY A 315 6.40 31.02 16.79
CA GLY A 315 5.87 31.01 15.44
C GLY A 315 6.50 29.96 14.53
N GLU A 316 7.17 28.96 15.10
CA GLU A 316 7.74 27.84 14.35
C GLU A 316 6.66 26.77 14.09
N ASP A 317 6.79 26.06 12.96
CA ASP A 317 5.92 24.94 12.60
C ASP A 317 6.67 23.62 12.74
N GLY A 318 6.00 22.62 13.27
CA GLY A 318 6.60 21.32 13.52
C GLY A 318 5.78 20.13 13.08
N ALA A 319 6.44 18.98 13.04
CA ALA A 319 5.78 17.70 12.86
C ALA A 319 6.31 16.64 13.83
N ILE A 320 5.44 15.68 14.20
CA ILE A 320 5.81 14.46 14.90
C ILE A 320 5.34 13.30 14.05
N ILE A 321 6.27 12.49 13.56
CA ILE A 321 5.95 11.39 12.64
C ILE A 321 6.32 10.05 13.26
N SER A 322 5.35 9.13 13.37
CA SER A 322 5.56 7.79 13.93
C SER A 322 4.90 6.72 13.09
N SER A 323 5.55 5.56 13.00
CA SER A 323 5.02 4.38 12.33
C SER A 323 3.81 3.75 13.04
N ALA A 324 3.42 4.20 14.22
CA ALA A 324 2.35 3.62 15.02
C ALA A 324 1.27 4.65 15.39
N LEU A 325 0.03 4.41 14.94
CA LEU A 325 -1.11 5.27 15.25
C LEU A 325 -1.31 5.46 16.76
N TRP A 326 -1.23 4.37 17.55
CA TRP A 326 -1.41 4.47 19.00
C TRP A 326 -0.40 5.43 19.66
N ARG A 327 0.82 5.50 19.14
CA ARG A 327 1.87 6.39 19.66
C ARG A 327 1.55 7.85 19.34
N ILE A 328 1.11 8.11 18.13
CA ILE A 328 0.64 9.44 17.72
C ILE A 328 -0.52 9.88 18.61
N ASN A 329 -1.50 9.00 18.83
CA ASN A 329 -2.65 9.32 19.68
C ASN A 329 -2.25 9.53 21.15
N GLN A 330 -1.32 8.73 21.68
CA GLN A 330 -0.82 8.91 23.03
C GLN A 330 -0.08 10.25 23.18
N ILE A 331 0.83 10.57 22.25
CA ILE A 331 1.56 11.87 22.28
C ILE A 331 0.56 13.04 22.17
N TYR A 332 -0.42 12.96 21.28
CA TYR A 332 -1.45 13.99 21.14
C TYR A 332 -2.23 14.19 22.43
N TYR A 333 -2.64 13.08 23.06
CA TYR A 333 -3.37 13.11 24.32
C TYR A 333 -2.53 13.70 25.46
N ASP A 334 -1.28 13.29 25.59
CA ASP A 334 -0.38 13.74 26.67
C ASP A 334 -0.05 15.24 26.54
N LEU A 335 0.21 15.73 25.33
CA LEU A 335 0.45 17.15 25.07
C LEU A 335 -0.78 18.00 25.38
N ARG A 336 -1.97 17.48 25.07
CA ARG A 336 -3.24 18.13 25.39
C ARG A 336 -3.54 18.13 26.91
N ALA A 337 -3.38 16.97 27.56
CA ALA A 337 -3.69 16.78 28.97
C ALA A 337 -2.79 17.60 29.90
N SER A 338 -1.56 17.85 29.47
CA SER A 338 -0.61 18.69 30.25
C SER A 338 -0.93 20.17 30.23
N ASN A 339 -1.97 20.63 29.52
CA ASN A 339 -2.29 22.05 29.25
C ASN A 339 -1.10 22.88 28.73
N THR A 340 -0.06 22.21 28.23
CA THR A 340 1.15 22.85 27.70
C THR A 340 0.91 23.44 26.32
N LEU A 341 0.04 22.80 25.53
CA LEU A 341 -0.29 23.20 24.17
C LEU A 341 -1.80 23.26 23.94
N SER A 342 -2.24 24.33 23.28
CA SER A 342 -3.64 24.46 22.83
C SER A 342 -3.93 23.49 21.70
N THR A 343 -5.12 22.88 21.72
CA THR A 343 -5.63 22.05 20.62
C THR A 343 -5.77 22.81 19.30
N GLU A 344 -5.84 24.14 19.36
CA GLU A 344 -5.83 24.99 18.16
C GLU A 344 -4.50 24.94 17.40
N LEU A 345 -3.42 24.64 18.09
CA LEU A 345 -2.08 24.55 17.49
C LEU A 345 -1.74 23.15 16.96
N MET A 346 -2.50 22.12 17.35
CA MET A 346 -2.19 20.72 17.07
C MET A 346 -3.23 20.06 16.17
N GLY A 347 -2.80 19.23 15.24
CA GLY A 347 -3.68 18.43 14.42
C GLY A 347 -3.10 17.04 14.12
N ARG A 348 -3.95 16.07 13.86
CA ARG A 348 -3.54 14.69 13.51
C ARG A 348 -3.77 14.41 12.03
N LEU A 349 -2.76 13.91 11.34
CA LEU A 349 -2.83 13.38 9.98
C LEU A 349 -2.66 11.87 10.02
N THR A 350 -3.76 11.17 10.28
CA THR A 350 -3.77 9.71 10.44
C THR A 350 -4.90 9.08 9.62
N GLY A 351 -4.81 7.77 9.43
CA GLY A 351 -5.87 7.02 8.73
C GLY A 351 -7.22 6.98 9.50
N ALA A 352 -7.21 7.28 10.80
CA ALA A 352 -8.41 7.33 11.62
C ALA A 352 -9.18 8.67 11.53
N GLU A 353 -8.52 9.73 11.03
CA GLU A 353 -9.16 11.04 10.87
C GLU A 353 -10.08 11.08 9.65
N SER A 354 -11.20 11.79 9.77
CA SER A 354 -12.06 12.11 8.65
C SER A 354 -11.35 12.98 7.61
N ARG A 355 -11.95 13.14 6.44
CA ARG A 355 -11.42 14.04 5.41
C ARG A 355 -11.37 15.50 5.89
N GLU A 356 -12.41 15.93 6.59
CA GLU A 356 -12.53 17.25 7.18
C GLU A 356 -11.49 17.44 8.30
N GLY A 357 -11.36 16.48 9.20
CA GLY A 357 -10.36 16.49 10.28
C GLY A 357 -8.93 16.57 9.76
N ARG A 358 -8.63 15.85 8.68
CA ARG A 358 -7.32 15.95 8.02
C ARG A 358 -7.10 17.31 7.34
N ALA A 359 -8.14 17.91 6.77
CA ALA A 359 -8.05 19.25 6.19
C ALA A 359 -7.78 20.32 7.25
N ASP A 360 -8.45 20.24 8.40
CA ASP A 360 -8.21 21.13 9.56
C ASP A 360 -6.79 20.92 10.11
N ALA A 361 -6.35 19.67 10.28
CA ALA A 361 -5.01 19.35 10.79
C ALA A 361 -3.89 19.94 9.92
N LYS A 362 -4.09 20.05 8.61
CA LYS A 362 -3.14 20.67 7.68
C LYS A 362 -2.87 22.14 7.97
N ALA A 363 -3.84 22.85 8.53
CA ALA A 363 -3.71 24.26 8.90
C ALA A 363 -3.02 24.47 10.26
N LYS A 364 -2.91 23.44 11.09
CA LYS A 364 -2.30 23.53 12.42
C LYS A 364 -0.78 23.64 12.36
N ARG A 365 -0.19 24.30 13.36
CA ARG A 365 1.27 24.49 13.44
C ARG A 365 2.02 23.20 13.78
N LEU A 366 1.50 22.37 14.66
CA LEU A 366 2.06 21.06 15.00
C LEU A 366 1.21 19.96 14.39
N ILE A 367 1.80 19.20 13.48
CA ILE A 367 1.15 18.08 12.83
C ILE A 367 1.69 16.77 13.41
N LEU A 368 0.80 15.96 13.97
CA LEU A 368 1.11 14.61 14.43
C LEU A 368 0.65 13.61 13.36
N ALA A 369 1.55 12.81 12.80
CA ALA A 369 1.25 12.02 11.61
C ALA A 369 1.73 10.57 11.67
N THR A 370 0.97 9.70 10.99
CA THR A 370 1.39 8.33 10.67
C THR A 370 1.97 8.27 9.24
N PRO A 371 2.51 7.12 8.77
CA PRO A 371 3.10 6.99 7.44
C PRO A 371 2.24 7.41 6.24
N THR A 372 0.97 7.71 6.46
CA THR A 372 0.12 8.34 5.41
C THR A 372 0.71 9.62 4.83
N VAL A 373 1.59 10.30 5.60
CA VAL A 373 2.32 11.49 5.12
C VAL A 373 3.67 11.17 4.48
N ASP A 374 4.17 9.95 4.61
CA ASP A 374 5.44 9.55 3.98
C ASP A 374 5.31 9.53 2.47
N ILE A 375 4.10 9.25 1.96
CA ILE A 375 3.80 9.13 0.53
C ILE A 375 3.42 10.50 -0.04
N GLY A 376 4.38 11.19 -0.68
CA GLY A 376 4.13 12.39 -1.49
C GLY A 376 3.50 13.61 -0.81
N TYR A 377 3.15 13.51 0.49
CA TYR A 377 2.50 14.61 1.20
C TYR A 377 3.44 15.81 1.35
N ASN A 378 2.99 16.97 0.95
CA ASN A 378 3.73 18.22 1.09
C ASN A 378 3.16 19.02 2.27
N PHE A 379 4.02 19.40 3.23
CA PHE A 379 3.64 20.26 4.36
C PHE A 379 3.63 21.73 3.95
N ASP A 380 3.03 22.08 2.82
CA ASP A 380 3.05 23.46 2.32
C ASP A 380 2.39 24.42 3.30
N ARG A 381 3.11 25.49 3.60
CA ARG A 381 2.64 26.61 4.41
C ARG A 381 2.50 27.83 3.53
N LEU A 382 1.26 28.18 3.17
CA LEU A 382 0.96 29.38 2.40
C LEU A 382 1.40 30.63 3.19
N GLY A 383 2.13 31.52 2.53
CA GLY A 383 2.61 32.77 3.13
C GLY A 383 3.86 32.64 4.00
N LYS A 384 4.42 31.44 4.20
CA LYS A 384 5.69 31.26 4.91
C LYS A 384 6.86 31.40 3.94
N THR A 385 7.76 32.35 4.21
CA THR A 385 8.89 32.68 3.32
C THR A 385 10.11 31.78 3.53
N ARG A 386 10.15 31.02 4.62
CA ARG A 386 11.18 30.05 4.97
C ARG A 386 10.68 28.60 4.84
N GLN A 387 11.48 27.63 5.30
CA GLN A 387 11.10 26.20 5.27
C GLN A 387 9.73 25.94 5.89
N ASN A 388 9.02 24.94 5.35
CA ASN A 388 7.68 24.58 5.84
C ASN A 388 7.70 24.02 7.27
N ILE A 389 8.69 23.18 7.59
CA ILE A 389 8.88 22.52 8.89
C ILE A 389 10.18 23.02 9.52
N ASP A 390 10.07 23.68 10.67
CA ASP A 390 11.20 24.19 11.44
C ASP A 390 11.76 23.14 12.40
N PHE A 391 10.88 22.27 12.94
CA PHE A 391 11.31 21.15 13.78
C PHE A 391 10.53 19.86 13.51
N LEU A 392 11.17 18.73 13.66
CA LEU A 392 10.61 17.43 13.39
C LEU A 392 11.06 16.43 14.46
N LEU A 393 10.09 15.71 15.05
CA LEU A 393 10.35 14.53 15.86
C LEU A 393 9.96 13.30 15.06
N LEU A 394 10.82 12.28 15.02
CA LEU A 394 10.52 11.08 14.26
C LEU A 394 11.04 9.81 14.91
N ASP A 395 10.36 8.69 14.64
CA ASP A 395 10.92 7.35 14.68
C ASP A 395 10.98 6.78 13.26
N ALA A 396 11.81 5.78 13.02
CA ALA A 396 11.86 5.05 11.77
C ALA A 396 12.30 3.61 12.03
N ARG A 397 11.72 2.68 11.26
CA ARG A 397 12.03 1.25 11.36
C ARG A 397 12.96 0.75 10.26
N SER A 398 13.11 1.54 9.19
CA SER A 398 13.98 1.23 8.06
C SER A 398 14.78 2.46 7.64
N GLY A 399 15.84 2.23 6.87
CA GLY A 399 16.68 3.29 6.31
C GLY A 399 15.87 4.22 5.41
N ASP A 400 15.04 3.66 4.55
CA ASP A 400 14.16 4.42 3.64
C ASP A 400 13.19 5.34 4.40
N GLU A 401 12.52 4.79 5.43
CA GLU A 401 11.62 5.61 6.28
C GLU A 401 12.37 6.75 6.95
N PHE A 402 13.57 6.47 7.47
CA PHE A 402 14.40 7.45 8.13
C PHE A 402 14.76 8.61 7.21
N ILE A 403 15.31 8.30 6.03
CA ILE A 403 15.71 9.30 5.04
C ILE A 403 14.52 10.08 4.50
N GLN A 404 13.39 9.42 4.21
CA GLN A 404 12.19 10.09 3.72
C GLN A 404 11.58 11.05 4.73
N ARG A 405 11.49 10.65 6.01
CA ARG A 405 10.98 11.52 7.09
C ARG A 405 11.92 12.67 7.36
N LEU A 406 13.21 12.40 7.46
CA LEU A 406 14.24 13.44 7.61
C LEU A 406 14.17 14.47 6.47
N GLY A 407 13.96 14.02 5.24
CA GLY A 407 13.80 14.87 4.05
C GLY A 407 12.54 15.76 4.06
N ARG A 408 11.68 15.67 5.07
CA ARG A 408 10.56 16.61 5.27
C ARG A 408 11.00 17.91 5.94
N ALA A 409 12.07 17.86 6.75
CA ALA A 409 12.63 19.05 7.38
C ALA A 409 13.51 19.83 6.41
N GLY A 410 13.45 21.14 6.51
CA GLY A 410 14.36 22.03 5.78
C GLY A 410 13.99 22.30 4.33
N ARG A 411 12.80 21.92 3.84
CA ARG A 411 12.39 22.18 2.46
C ARG A 411 12.20 23.67 2.19
N VAL A 412 13.02 24.22 1.27
CA VAL A 412 13.02 25.66 0.88
C VAL A 412 12.89 25.89 -0.61
N LEU A 413 12.75 24.84 -1.40
CA LEU A 413 12.61 24.95 -2.84
C LEU A 413 11.39 25.82 -3.20
N GLY A 414 11.63 26.90 -3.98
CA GLY A 414 10.59 27.86 -4.37
C GLY A 414 10.17 28.85 -3.27
N LYS A 415 10.97 28.99 -2.20
CA LYS A 415 10.75 29.97 -1.13
C LYS A 415 11.89 31.02 -1.09
N ASP A 416 11.59 32.19 -0.54
CA ASP A 416 12.58 33.21 -0.27
C ASP A 416 13.52 32.72 0.82
N GLN A 417 14.80 32.66 0.50
CA GLN A 417 15.81 31.87 1.19
C GLN A 417 16.35 32.50 2.49
N GLN A 418 15.54 33.07 3.34
CA GLN A 418 15.95 33.34 4.73
C GLN A 418 15.94 32.03 5.53
N ALA A 419 16.86 31.16 5.22
CA ALA A 419 16.93 29.84 5.77
C ALA A 419 17.43 29.88 7.22
N ILE A 420 16.62 29.36 8.11
CA ILE A 420 17.04 28.99 9.48
C ILE A 420 17.28 27.46 9.46
N ASP A 421 18.28 26.97 10.18
CA ASP A 421 18.49 25.54 10.34
C ASP A 421 17.22 24.88 10.89
N SER A 422 16.79 23.78 10.27
CA SER A 422 15.72 22.96 10.83
C SER A 422 16.27 22.04 11.91
N ARG A 423 15.47 21.75 12.92
CA ARG A 423 15.83 20.82 14.00
C ARG A 423 15.13 19.47 13.79
N VAL A 424 15.88 18.39 13.90
CA VAL A 424 15.30 17.04 13.84
C VAL A 424 15.77 16.23 15.05
N LEU A 425 14.81 15.66 15.75
CA LEU A 425 15.04 14.72 16.85
C LEU A 425 14.56 13.35 16.43
N ALA A 426 15.45 12.39 16.32
CA ALA A 426 15.16 11.08 15.79
C ALA A 426 15.42 9.97 16.81
N ILE A 427 14.49 9.04 16.91
CA ILE A 427 14.67 7.79 17.65
C ILE A 427 15.12 6.70 16.68
N THR A 428 16.18 5.99 17.04
CA THR A 428 16.73 4.90 16.24
C THR A 428 17.15 3.71 17.10
N ASP A 429 17.44 2.58 16.45
CA ASP A 429 17.95 1.39 17.13
C ASP A 429 19.41 1.57 17.58
N ALA A 430 19.84 0.73 18.50
CA ALA A 430 21.19 0.80 19.07
C ALA A 430 22.30 0.56 18.02
N LYS A 431 22.01 -0.22 16.95
CA LYS A 431 22.99 -0.53 15.90
C LYS A 431 23.32 0.71 15.07
N PHE A 432 22.31 1.41 14.59
CA PHE A 432 22.49 2.63 13.82
C PHE A 432 23.03 3.77 14.69
N TYR A 433 22.56 3.90 15.93
CA TYR A 433 23.10 4.85 16.89
C TYR A 433 24.61 4.65 17.07
N LYS A 434 25.07 3.42 17.29
CA LYS A 434 26.49 3.09 17.44
C LYS A 434 27.32 3.42 16.19
N ALA A 435 26.75 3.23 15.00
CA ALA A 435 27.42 3.56 13.74
C ALA A 435 27.61 5.08 13.56
N LEU A 436 26.75 5.89 14.19
CA LEU A 436 26.82 7.35 14.13
C LEU A 436 27.69 7.96 15.23
N GLN A 437 28.04 7.23 16.29
CA GLN A 437 28.89 7.75 17.38
C GLN A 437 30.21 8.41 16.93
N PRO A 438 30.94 7.88 15.92
CA PRO A 438 32.18 8.50 15.46
C PRO A 438 32.01 9.90 14.86
N TYR A 439 30.78 10.25 14.48
CA TYR A 439 30.43 11.51 13.82
C TYR A 439 29.82 12.56 14.78
N ASP A 440 29.76 12.27 16.08
CA ASP A 440 29.19 13.19 17.07
C ASP A 440 29.87 14.57 17.03
N GLY A 441 29.06 15.63 16.99
CA GLY A 441 29.53 17.00 16.87
C GLY A 441 30.05 17.43 15.49
N GLN A 442 29.94 16.55 14.46
CA GLN A 442 30.48 16.82 13.12
C GLN A 442 29.41 17.27 12.15
N THR A 443 29.86 17.92 11.07
CA THR A 443 29.02 18.17 9.88
C THR A 443 29.11 16.97 8.96
N LEU A 444 27.93 16.48 8.49
CA LEU A 444 27.83 15.29 7.70
C LEU A 444 27.00 15.57 6.43
N SER A 445 27.48 15.07 5.29
CA SER A 445 26.67 15.14 4.06
C SER A 445 25.47 14.19 4.14
N ARG A 446 24.37 14.57 3.48
CA ARG A 446 23.15 13.74 3.43
C ARG A 446 23.39 12.41 2.70
N ALA A 447 24.33 12.37 1.74
CA ALA A 447 24.73 11.15 1.04
C ALA A 447 25.41 10.14 1.98
N VAL A 448 26.32 10.60 2.83
CA VAL A 448 27.00 9.76 3.83
C VAL A 448 25.99 9.23 4.86
N LEU A 449 25.08 10.10 5.34
CA LEU A 449 24.03 9.67 6.27
C LEU A 449 23.10 8.63 5.64
N ARG A 450 22.72 8.80 4.37
CA ARG A 450 21.92 7.83 3.62
C ARG A 450 22.61 6.47 3.56
N LYS A 451 23.88 6.45 3.18
CA LYS A 451 24.67 5.22 3.11
C LYS A 451 24.74 4.51 4.47
N LEU A 452 24.98 5.24 5.55
CA LEU A 452 24.97 4.69 6.90
C LEU A 452 23.59 4.14 7.30
N ALA A 453 22.50 4.82 6.91
CA ALA A 453 21.15 4.33 7.17
C ALA A 453 20.83 3.04 6.39
N GLU A 454 21.24 2.95 5.12
CA GLU A 454 21.10 1.77 4.28
C GLU A 454 21.89 0.57 4.80
N GLU A 455 23.10 0.80 5.33
CA GLU A 455 23.98 -0.26 5.86
C GLU A 455 23.56 -0.76 7.25
N HIS A 456 22.97 0.07 8.08
CA HIS A 456 22.77 -0.23 9.50
C HIS A 456 21.32 -0.33 9.93
N LEU A 457 20.37 0.25 9.20
CA LEU A 457 18.94 0.06 9.41
C LEU A 457 18.40 -1.03 8.48
N PRO A 458 17.33 -1.73 8.87
CA PRO A 458 16.68 -2.69 7.97
C PRO A 458 16.24 -2.03 6.66
N ALA A 459 16.39 -2.74 5.55
CA ALA A 459 15.78 -2.31 4.28
C ALA A 459 14.25 -2.47 4.35
N ARG A 460 13.51 -1.55 3.76
CA ARG A 460 12.08 -1.71 3.56
C ARG A 460 11.85 -2.72 2.44
N ASN A 461 10.95 -3.68 2.64
CA ASN A 461 10.54 -4.66 1.63
C ASN A 461 11.66 -5.59 1.12
N SER A 462 12.11 -6.50 1.96
CA SER A 462 12.97 -7.61 1.54
C SER A 462 12.23 -8.80 0.91
N LEU A 463 10.90 -8.74 0.75
CA LEU A 463 10.05 -9.86 0.29
C LEU A 463 10.03 -10.02 -1.24
N TYR A 464 11.13 -9.72 -1.92
CA TYR A 464 11.20 -9.75 -3.38
C TYR A 464 11.21 -11.16 -3.98
N THR A 465 11.49 -12.18 -3.20
CA THR A 465 11.43 -13.58 -3.66
C THR A 465 10.03 -13.97 -4.12
N TYR A 466 9.00 -13.30 -3.58
CA TYR A 466 7.63 -13.47 -4.07
C TYR A 466 7.49 -13.21 -5.57
N ILE A 467 8.19 -12.23 -6.12
CA ILE A 467 8.19 -11.93 -7.56
C ILE A 467 8.70 -13.13 -8.36
N LYS A 468 9.70 -13.85 -7.82
CA LYS A 468 10.29 -15.03 -8.47
C LYS A 468 9.46 -16.30 -8.31
N SER A 469 8.65 -16.41 -7.27
CA SER A 469 7.96 -17.66 -6.90
C SER A 469 6.44 -17.61 -7.07
N GLY A 470 5.79 -16.53 -6.71
CA GLY A 470 4.32 -16.41 -6.66
C GLY A 470 3.72 -15.55 -7.76
N ALA A 471 4.45 -14.55 -8.23
CA ALA A 471 3.94 -13.55 -9.16
C ALA A 471 3.46 -14.13 -10.49
N ILE A 472 4.10 -15.17 -10.98
CA ILE A 472 3.72 -15.78 -12.26
C ILE A 472 2.31 -16.40 -12.22
N ALA A 473 1.91 -16.96 -11.08
CA ALA A 473 0.58 -17.52 -10.91
C ALA A 473 -0.51 -16.41 -10.89
N GLU A 474 -0.19 -15.26 -10.29
CA GLU A 474 -1.10 -14.10 -10.29
C GLU A 474 -1.22 -13.47 -11.66
N ALA A 475 -0.10 -13.27 -12.32
CA ALA A 475 -0.05 -12.71 -13.66
C ALA A 475 -0.71 -13.62 -14.69
N PHE A 476 -0.80 -14.92 -14.42
CA PHE A 476 -1.44 -15.89 -15.34
C PHE A 476 -2.97 -15.71 -15.44
N LEU A 477 -3.64 -15.23 -14.41
CA LEU A 477 -5.11 -15.08 -14.45
C LEU A 477 -5.60 -14.11 -15.54
N PRO A 478 -5.03 -12.90 -15.72
CA PRO A 478 -5.37 -12.05 -16.85
C PRO A 478 -5.09 -12.72 -18.21
N ILE A 479 -3.98 -13.44 -18.35
CA ILE A 479 -3.63 -14.17 -19.57
C ILE A 479 -4.69 -15.24 -19.89
N TYR A 480 -5.07 -16.01 -18.89
CA TYR A 480 -6.11 -17.04 -19.04
C TYR A 480 -7.47 -16.44 -19.46
N ARG A 481 -7.81 -15.27 -18.94
CA ARG A 481 -9.02 -14.55 -19.33
C ARG A 481 -8.93 -13.99 -20.74
N LEU A 482 -7.76 -13.46 -21.13
CA LEU A 482 -7.50 -13.05 -22.51
C LEU A 482 -7.68 -14.22 -23.48
N GLU A 483 -7.22 -15.43 -23.14
CA GLU A 483 -7.43 -16.64 -23.95
C GLU A 483 -8.91 -16.91 -24.22
N SER A 484 -9.75 -16.74 -23.23
CA SER A 484 -11.21 -16.95 -23.37
C SER A 484 -11.92 -15.89 -24.22
N MET A 485 -11.29 -14.72 -24.39
CA MET A 485 -11.81 -13.59 -25.15
C MET A 485 -11.27 -13.53 -26.60
N THR A 486 -10.18 -14.26 -26.90
CA THR A 486 -9.52 -14.22 -28.21
C THR A 486 -10.02 -15.32 -29.14
N SER A 487 -9.95 -15.03 -30.45
CA SER A 487 -10.19 -16.03 -31.50
C SER A 487 -9.12 -17.12 -31.50
N THR A 488 -9.41 -18.28 -32.07
CA THR A 488 -8.52 -19.45 -32.13
C THR A 488 -7.16 -19.15 -32.75
N GLN A 489 -7.06 -18.11 -33.58
CA GLN A 489 -5.84 -17.70 -34.28
C GLN A 489 -4.83 -16.99 -33.37
N ASN A 490 -5.29 -16.36 -32.26
CA ASN A 490 -4.44 -15.61 -31.33
C ASN A 490 -3.97 -16.45 -30.11
N LYS A 491 -4.23 -17.77 -30.09
CA LYS A 491 -3.79 -18.61 -28.96
C LYS A 491 -2.28 -18.77 -28.90
N LEU A 492 -1.59 -18.69 -30.03
CA LEU A 492 -0.12 -18.74 -30.07
C LEU A 492 0.51 -17.50 -29.41
N ASP A 493 -0.15 -16.34 -29.51
CA ASP A 493 0.33 -15.10 -28.87
C ASP A 493 0.29 -15.19 -27.34
N ILE A 494 -0.67 -15.95 -26.83
CA ILE A 494 -0.86 -16.12 -25.38
C ILE A 494 0.23 -17.01 -24.78
N GLU A 495 0.68 -18.04 -25.47
CA GLU A 495 1.82 -18.83 -25.05
C GLU A 495 3.12 -17.99 -25.10
N ALA A 496 3.29 -17.15 -26.12
CA ALA A 496 4.42 -16.22 -26.20
C ALA A 496 4.43 -15.19 -25.07
N ILE A 497 3.28 -14.64 -24.71
CA ILE A 497 3.13 -13.74 -23.53
C ILE A 497 3.54 -14.49 -22.25
N PHE A 498 3.09 -15.73 -22.10
CA PHE A 498 3.46 -16.55 -20.97
C PHE A 498 4.96 -16.80 -20.89
N ASP A 499 5.60 -17.13 -22.00
CA ASP A 499 7.03 -17.40 -22.09
C ASP A 499 7.85 -16.14 -21.74
N GLU A 500 7.46 -14.96 -22.23
CA GLU A 500 8.08 -13.68 -21.85
C GLU A 500 7.94 -13.41 -20.33
N MET A 501 6.77 -13.70 -19.77
CA MET A 501 6.54 -13.53 -18.35
C MET A 501 7.32 -14.52 -17.51
N GLN A 502 7.42 -15.77 -17.96
CA GLN A 502 8.23 -16.77 -17.28
C GLN A 502 9.70 -16.36 -17.25
N GLN A 503 10.23 -15.84 -18.34
CA GLN A 503 11.58 -15.30 -18.38
C GLN A 503 11.77 -14.11 -17.44
N LEU A 504 10.78 -13.22 -17.36
CA LEU A 504 10.84 -12.06 -16.50
C LEU A 504 10.79 -12.42 -15.01
N PHE A 505 9.87 -13.30 -14.61
CA PHE A 505 9.56 -13.56 -13.18
C PHE A 505 10.16 -14.86 -12.64
N ALA A 506 10.31 -15.87 -13.47
CA ALA A 506 10.57 -17.24 -13.00
C ALA A 506 11.44 -18.04 -13.98
N ALA A 507 12.50 -17.44 -14.50
CA ALA A 507 13.41 -18.06 -15.47
C ALA A 507 13.95 -19.43 -15.02
N ASP A 508 14.11 -19.62 -13.71
CA ASP A 508 14.64 -20.87 -13.12
C ASP A 508 13.56 -21.93 -12.87
N THR A 509 12.28 -21.64 -13.17
CA THR A 509 11.18 -22.59 -12.91
C THR A 509 10.82 -23.40 -14.15
N LYS A 510 10.42 -24.67 -13.92
CA LYS A 510 9.90 -25.56 -14.97
C LYS A 510 8.38 -25.48 -15.10
N LEU A 511 7.80 -24.30 -14.95
CA LEU A 511 6.38 -24.10 -15.14
C LEU A 511 6.07 -24.06 -16.63
N THR A 512 4.98 -24.71 -17.06
CA THR A 512 4.50 -24.64 -18.44
C THR A 512 3.13 -23.98 -18.49
N TYR A 513 2.84 -23.33 -19.61
CA TYR A 513 1.54 -22.73 -19.86
C TYR A 513 0.39 -23.72 -19.60
N GLN A 514 0.48 -24.94 -20.12
CA GLN A 514 -0.54 -25.97 -19.97
C GLN A 514 -0.79 -26.37 -18.52
N LYS A 515 0.26 -26.43 -17.70
CA LYS A 515 0.17 -26.79 -16.28
C LYS A 515 -0.53 -25.68 -15.48
N LEU A 516 -0.17 -24.42 -15.70
CA LEU A 516 -0.85 -23.29 -15.05
C LEU A 516 -2.28 -23.12 -15.57
N ARG A 517 -2.51 -23.31 -16.86
CA ARG A 517 -3.83 -23.24 -17.48
C ARG A 517 -4.81 -24.24 -16.86
N SER A 518 -4.40 -25.49 -16.72
CA SER A 518 -5.25 -26.53 -16.12
C SER A 518 -5.56 -26.25 -14.65
N GLY A 519 -4.58 -25.77 -13.89
CA GLY A 519 -4.78 -25.34 -12.50
C GLY A 519 -5.73 -24.16 -12.38
N THR A 520 -5.48 -23.10 -13.14
CA THR A 520 -6.33 -21.87 -13.13
C THR A 520 -7.76 -22.17 -13.55
N LYS A 521 -7.96 -23.03 -14.57
CA LYS A 521 -9.30 -23.45 -14.98
C LYS A 521 -10.07 -24.10 -13.82
N LYS A 522 -9.43 -25.05 -13.12
CA LYS A 522 -10.06 -25.71 -11.96
C LYS A 522 -10.40 -24.70 -10.86
N HIS A 523 -9.52 -23.74 -10.59
CA HIS A 523 -9.79 -22.72 -9.57
C HIS A 523 -10.92 -21.76 -9.97
N ILE A 524 -10.98 -21.35 -11.24
CA ILE A 524 -12.06 -20.48 -11.72
C ILE A 524 -13.39 -21.22 -11.69
N GLU A 525 -13.46 -22.46 -12.14
CA GLU A 525 -14.67 -23.29 -12.09
C GLU A 525 -15.15 -23.46 -10.64
N ARG A 526 -14.26 -23.70 -9.69
CA ARG A 526 -14.57 -23.73 -8.26
C ARG A 526 -15.06 -22.38 -7.75
N ALA A 527 -14.35 -21.30 -8.09
CA ALA A 527 -14.74 -19.96 -7.69
C ALA A 527 -16.13 -19.57 -8.21
N GLN A 528 -16.47 -19.93 -9.44
CA GLN A 528 -17.82 -19.71 -10.01
C GLN A 528 -18.87 -20.56 -9.29
N HIS A 529 -18.54 -21.79 -8.96
CA HIS A 529 -19.43 -22.68 -8.22
C HIS A 529 -19.72 -22.17 -6.81
N TYR A 530 -18.69 -21.70 -6.09
CA TYR A 530 -18.84 -21.21 -4.71
C TYR A 530 -19.17 -19.72 -4.62
N GLY A 531 -18.86 -18.91 -5.61
CA GLY A 531 -19.17 -17.49 -5.63
C GLY A 531 -20.65 -17.20 -5.44
N SER A 532 -21.53 -18.04 -5.99
CA SER A 532 -22.99 -17.96 -5.78
C SER A 532 -23.42 -18.41 -4.38
N LEU A 533 -22.62 -19.20 -3.68
CA LEU A 533 -22.89 -19.76 -2.35
C LEU A 533 -22.36 -18.89 -1.20
N VAL A 534 -21.31 -18.11 -1.47
CA VAL A 534 -20.58 -17.31 -0.47
C VAL A 534 -21.14 -15.90 -0.30
N THR A 535 -21.97 -15.44 -1.22
CA THR A 535 -22.60 -14.11 -1.15
C THR A 535 -23.67 -13.97 -0.05
N VAL A 536 -24.01 -15.04 0.67
CA VAL A 536 -25.02 -15.04 1.74
C VAL A 536 -24.38 -15.46 3.09
N PRO A 537 -23.81 -14.55 3.88
CA PRO A 537 -23.09 -14.88 5.12
C PRO A 537 -23.93 -15.51 6.23
N ARG A 538 -25.27 -15.32 6.19
CA ARG A 538 -26.17 -15.77 7.27
C ARG A 538 -26.68 -17.21 7.14
N GLU A 539 -26.56 -17.83 5.97
CA GLU A 539 -27.22 -19.14 5.70
C GLU A 539 -26.23 -20.27 5.49
N ARG A 540 -25.15 -20.23 6.21
CA ARG A 540 -24.07 -21.22 6.10
C ARG A 540 -24.55 -22.65 6.29
N ARG A 541 -25.49 -22.91 7.22
CA ARG A 541 -26.13 -24.24 7.35
C ARG A 541 -26.92 -24.62 6.11
N GLU A 542 -27.52 -23.65 5.42
CA GLU A 542 -28.21 -23.88 4.16
C GLU A 542 -27.24 -24.03 3.00
N CYS A 543 -26.15 -23.26 2.95
CA CYS A 543 -25.07 -23.48 1.99
C CYS A 543 -24.46 -24.87 2.12
N LEU A 544 -24.20 -25.35 3.34
CA LEU A 544 -23.73 -26.71 3.58
C LEU A 544 -24.78 -27.73 3.10
N LYS A 545 -26.07 -27.56 3.38
CA LYS A 545 -27.16 -28.43 2.89
C LYS A 545 -27.31 -28.41 1.37
N VAL A 546 -27.12 -27.27 0.72
CA VAL A 546 -27.13 -27.17 -0.75
C VAL A 546 -25.93 -27.84 -1.36
N CYS A 547 -24.75 -27.68 -0.73
CA CYS A 547 -23.54 -28.37 -1.12
C CYS A 547 -23.65 -29.87 -0.89
N GLU A 548 -24.19 -30.32 0.24
CA GLU A 548 -24.47 -31.74 0.51
C GLU A 548 -25.36 -32.37 -0.57
N ARG A 549 -26.41 -31.70 -1.01
CA ARG A 549 -27.28 -32.18 -2.12
C ARG A 549 -26.56 -32.25 -3.47
N ARG A 550 -25.68 -31.31 -3.80
CA ARG A 550 -24.90 -31.31 -5.06
C ARG A 550 -23.72 -32.27 -4.99
N LEU A 551 -23.06 -32.37 -3.83
CA LEU A 551 -22.00 -33.30 -3.58
C LEU A 551 -22.44 -34.76 -3.68
N THR A 552 -23.70 -35.10 -3.36
CA THR A 552 -24.22 -36.46 -3.48
C THR A 552 -24.07 -37.04 -4.88
N ASN A 553 -24.16 -36.22 -5.91
CA ASN A 553 -23.96 -36.63 -7.30
C ASN A 553 -22.47 -36.78 -7.69
N GLU A 554 -21.59 -35.91 -7.19
CA GLU A 554 -20.14 -36.00 -7.38
C GLU A 554 -19.51 -37.08 -6.49
N GLN A 555 -20.05 -37.34 -5.30
CA GLN A 555 -19.62 -38.42 -4.42
C GLN A 555 -19.75 -39.78 -5.08
N LYS A 556 -20.88 -40.00 -5.74
CA LYS A 556 -21.14 -41.25 -6.50
C LYS A 556 -20.12 -41.45 -7.62
N SER A 557 -19.64 -40.37 -8.23
CA SER A 557 -18.64 -40.45 -9.30
C SER A 557 -17.22 -40.61 -8.81
N LYS A 558 -16.91 -40.20 -7.56
CA LYS A 558 -15.58 -40.25 -6.95
C LYS A 558 -15.39 -41.39 -5.93
N GLY A 559 -16.42 -42.21 -5.69
CA GLY A 559 -16.33 -43.36 -4.77
C GLY A 559 -16.27 -42.99 -3.28
N TRP A 560 -16.72 -41.81 -2.89
CA TRP A 560 -16.75 -41.38 -1.48
C TRP A 560 -17.83 -42.11 -0.71
N SER A 561 -17.49 -42.61 0.48
CA SER A 561 -18.31 -43.56 1.21
C SER A 561 -19.15 -42.96 2.34
N ASN A 562 -18.92 -41.65 2.73
CA ASN A 562 -19.67 -41.06 3.84
C ASN A 562 -19.77 -39.51 3.74
N GLU A 563 -20.64 -38.92 4.58
CA GLU A 563 -20.88 -37.47 4.68
C GLU A 563 -19.67 -36.67 5.15
N ILE A 564 -18.74 -37.30 5.85
CA ILE A 564 -17.55 -36.70 6.44
C ILE A 564 -16.54 -36.34 5.37
N ASP A 565 -16.32 -37.25 4.40
CA ASP A 565 -15.41 -37.03 3.28
C ASP A 565 -15.92 -35.88 2.41
N ALA A 566 -17.23 -35.79 2.22
CA ALA A 566 -17.88 -34.69 1.48
C ALA A 566 -17.68 -33.34 2.18
N TYR A 567 -17.81 -33.30 3.49
CA TYR A 567 -17.60 -32.09 4.28
C TYR A 567 -16.13 -31.63 4.24
N ASN A 568 -15.19 -32.54 4.42
CA ASN A 568 -13.75 -32.25 4.39
C ASN A 568 -13.34 -31.71 3.01
N TRP A 569 -13.83 -32.33 1.94
CA TRP A 569 -13.58 -31.86 0.58
C TRP A 569 -14.13 -30.45 0.35
N LEU A 570 -15.35 -30.17 0.78
CA LEU A 570 -15.94 -28.83 0.68
C LEU A 570 -15.11 -27.79 1.45
N GLN A 571 -14.62 -28.13 2.63
CA GLN A 571 -13.78 -27.23 3.40
C GLN A 571 -12.45 -26.94 2.70
N GLN A 572 -11.83 -27.93 2.08
CA GLN A 572 -10.63 -27.72 1.27
C GLN A 572 -10.88 -26.80 0.09
N ASP A 573 -11.96 -27.00 -0.62
CA ASP A 573 -12.31 -26.16 -1.78
C ASP A 573 -12.62 -24.71 -1.38
N LEU A 574 -13.35 -24.49 -0.29
CA LEU A 574 -13.60 -23.14 0.23
C LEU A 574 -12.30 -22.45 0.65
N ARG A 575 -11.37 -23.17 1.24
CA ARG A 575 -10.05 -22.62 1.57
C ARG A 575 -9.26 -22.22 0.34
N CYS A 576 -9.21 -23.12 -0.66
CA CYS A 576 -8.58 -22.82 -1.95
C CYS A 576 -9.21 -21.58 -2.59
N TYR A 577 -10.52 -21.47 -2.57
CA TYR A 577 -11.24 -20.31 -3.11
C TYR A 577 -10.81 -19.00 -2.43
N PHE A 578 -10.83 -18.93 -1.10
CA PHE A 578 -10.46 -17.72 -0.38
C PHE A 578 -8.96 -17.40 -0.50
N LEU A 579 -8.10 -18.41 -0.57
CA LEU A 579 -6.69 -18.23 -0.84
C LEU A 579 -6.43 -17.65 -2.23
N GLU A 580 -7.11 -18.17 -3.26
CA GLU A 580 -6.99 -17.64 -4.63
C GLU A 580 -7.55 -16.23 -4.74
N LYS A 581 -8.64 -15.91 -4.04
CA LYS A 581 -9.16 -14.55 -3.98
C LYS A 581 -8.13 -13.58 -3.40
N ALA A 582 -7.39 -13.98 -2.36
CA ALA A 582 -6.29 -13.18 -1.81
C ALA A 582 -5.13 -13.04 -2.80
N ARG A 583 -4.80 -14.09 -3.56
CA ARG A 583 -3.76 -14.03 -4.62
C ARG A 583 -4.09 -13.02 -5.70
N PHE A 584 -5.33 -12.94 -6.12
CA PHE A 584 -5.77 -12.08 -7.21
C PHE A 584 -6.22 -10.67 -6.78
N SER A 585 -6.02 -10.30 -5.52
CA SER A 585 -6.25 -8.92 -5.06
C SER A 585 -5.00 -8.06 -5.27
N PHE A 586 -5.18 -6.80 -5.64
CA PHE A 586 -4.04 -5.86 -5.76
C PHE A 586 -3.54 -5.41 -4.39
N ARG A 587 -4.46 -5.19 -3.45
CA ARG A 587 -4.13 -4.91 -2.04
C ARG A 587 -4.43 -6.11 -1.17
N GLU A 588 -4.11 -5.94 0.11
CA GLU A 588 -4.45 -6.93 1.11
C GLU A 588 -5.96 -7.21 1.12
N ASP A 589 -6.34 -8.48 0.88
CA ASP A 589 -7.75 -8.91 0.87
C ASP A 589 -8.29 -9.13 2.30
N PHE A 590 -7.38 -9.22 3.28
CA PHE A 590 -7.74 -9.31 4.67
C PHE A 590 -7.97 -7.91 5.25
N GLN A 591 -9.25 -7.54 5.34
CA GLN A 591 -9.65 -6.37 6.11
C GLN A 591 -10.01 -6.82 7.52
N PRO A 592 -9.35 -6.28 8.57
CA PRO A 592 -9.74 -6.56 9.94
C PRO A 592 -11.20 -6.13 10.15
N PRO A 593 -11.94 -6.80 11.06
CA PRO A 593 -13.28 -6.38 11.41
C PRO A 593 -13.27 -4.93 11.89
N LEU A 594 -14.34 -4.21 11.58
CA LEU A 594 -14.50 -2.83 12.02
C LEU A 594 -15.20 -2.77 13.37
N ALA A 595 -14.72 -1.87 14.21
CA ALA A 595 -15.40 -1.40 15.39
C ALA A 595 -16.03 -0.04 15.12
N LEU A 596 -17.29 0.14 15.48
CA LEU A 596 -17.92 1.44 15.62
C LEU A 596 -17.60 1.97 17.02
N VAL A 597 -16.86 3.05 17.07
CA VAL A 597 -16.37 3.66 18.30
C VAL A 597 -17.02 5.01 18.56
N GLY A 598 -17.50 5.23 19.78
CA GLY A 598 -17.75 6.56 20.30
C GLY A 598 -16.44 7.15 20.84
N ASP A 599 -16.10 8.37 20.45
CA ASP A 599 -14.82 9.01 20.80
C ASP A 599 -15.02 10.47 21.25
N THR A 600 -15.85 10.68 22.24
CA THR A 600 -16.12 12.02 22.77
C THR A 600 -14.89 12.69 23.39
N LYS A 601 -13.83 11.93 23.65
CA LYS A 601 -12.58 12.41 24.21
C LYS A 601 -11.50 12.69 23.17
N ASN A 602 -11.79 12.48 21.88
CA ASN A 602 -10.83 12.60 20.77
C ASN A 602 -9.54 11.78 20.98
N LEU A 603 -9.69 10.53 21.40
CA LEU A 603 -8.57 9.60 21.65
C LEU A 603 -8.07 8.98 20.36
N LEU A 604 -8.95 8.65 19.44
CA LEU A 604 -8.66 8.02 18.15
C LEU A 604 -8.62 9.04 17.01
N SER A 605 -9.64 9.90 16.94
CA SER A 605 -9.83 10.89 15.89
C SER A 605 -10.45 12.19 16.43
N SER A 606 -10.56 13.20 15.59
CA SER A 606 -11.28 14.45 15.89
C SER A 606 -12.79 14.30 15.85
N GLU A 607 -13.28 13.23 15.22
CA GLU A 607 -14.72 12.94 15.12
C GLU A 607 -15.24 12.24 16.38
N PRO A 608 -16.45 12.58 16.84
CA PRO A 608 -17.02 11.97 18.02
C PRO A 608 -17.45 10.51 17.81
N ALA A 609 -17.53 10.05 16.57
CA ALA A 609 -17.80 8.66 16.20
C ALA A 609 -17.00 8.27 14.96
N ALA A 610 -16.37 7.10 14.98
CA ALA A 610 -15.54 6.62 13.89
C ALA A 610 -15.68 5.10 13.69
N LEU A 611 -15.38 4.64 12.48
CA LEU A 611 -15.16 3.22 12.16
C LEU A 611 -13.66 2.97 12.07
N TYR A 612 -13.17 2.01 12.85
CA TYR A 612 -11.76 1.65 12.80
C TYR A 612 -11.52 0.16 13.05
N ASP A 613 -10.29 -0.30 12.76
CA ASP A 613 -9.86 -1.68 13.00
C ASP A 613 -10.15 -2.12 14.45
N ALA A 614 -10.97 -3.16 14.59
CA ALA A 614 -11.40 -3.67 15.88
C ALA A 614 -10.23 -4.22 16.73
N LEU A 615 -9.25 -4.88 16.08
CA LEU A 615 -8.05 -5.36 16.78
C LEU A 615 -7.21 -4.21 17.32
N HIS A 616 -7.08 -3.14 16.55
CA HIS A 616 -6.38 -1.94 17.00
C HIS A 616 -7.07 -1.30 18.21
N ILE A 617 -8.39 -1.20 18.16
CA ILE A 617 -9.19 -0.63 19.28
C ILE A 617 -9.04 -1.48 20.52
N VAL A 618 -9.32 -2.77 20.42
CA VAL A 618 -9.24 -3.70 21.55
C VAL A 618 -7.85 -3.73 22.19
N LYS A 619 -6.81 -3.64 21.36
CA LYS A 619 -5.42 -3.71 21.82
C LYS A 619 -4.96 -2.48 22.59
N ASN A 620 -5.39 -1.29 22.19
CA ASN A 620 -4.74 -0.04 22.61
C ASN A 620 -5.61 0.86 23.47
N TYR A 621 -6.93 0.58 23.60
CA TYR A 621 -7.87 1.47 24.30
C TYR A 621 -8.60 0.77 25.44
N LYS A 622 -8.89 1.52 26.48
CA LYS A 622 -9.91 1.16 27.47
C LYS A 622 -11.28 1.39 26.83
N VAL A 623 -12.04 0.32 26.65
CA VAL A 623 -13.32 0.36 25.94
C VAL A 623 -14.46 -0.11 26.84
N GLU A 624 -15.61 0.50 26.64
CA GLU A 624 -16.87 0.02 27.19
C GLU A 624 -17.74 -0.47 26.04
N TYR A 625 -18.04 -1.77 26.04
CA TYR A 625 -18.74 -2.42 24.93
C TYR A 625 -20.25 -2.21 25.00
N CYS A 626 -20.88 -2.13 23.84
CA CYS A 626 -22.34 -2.20 23.64
C CYS A 626 -22.68 -3.51 22.91
N GLY A 627 -23.82 -4.12 23.23
CA GLY A 627 -24.22 -5.40 22.67
C GLY A 627 -24.77 -5.30 21.24
N SER A 628 -25.27 -4.11 20.84
CA SER A 628 -25.83 -3.89 19.49
C SER A 628 -25.64 -2.44 19.03
N LEU A 629 -25.91 -2.20 17.73
CA LEU A 629 -25.93 -0.86 17.16
C LEU A 629 -27.00 0.04 17.81
N GLU A 630 -28.18 -0.54 18.11
CA GLU A 630 -29.28 0.18 18.74
C GLU A 630 -28.91 0.62 20.15
N GLU A 631 -28.29 -0.26 20.93
CA GLU A 631 -27.79 0.07 22.27
C GLU A 631 -26.74 1.17 22.20
N TRP A 632 -25.81 1.08 21.25
CA TRP A 632 -24.76 2.09 21.04
C TRP A 632 -25.39 3.45 20.70
N GLN A 633 -26.36 3.50 19.79
CA GLN A 633 -27.06 4.72 19.42
C GLN A 633 -27.86 5.33 20.59
N HIS A 634 -28.62 4.49 21.31
CA HIS A 634 -29.42 4.94 22.46
C HIS A 634 -28.54 5.51 23.57
N ARG A 635 -27.37 4.89 23.79
CA ARG A 635 -26.47 5.26 24.89
C ARG A 635 -25.64 6.51 24.56
N LEU A 636 -25.10 6.62 23.36
CA LEU A 636 -24.15 7.68 23.02
C LEU A 636 -24.79 8.86 22.28
N GLN A 637 -25.89 8.64 21.59
CA GLN A 637 -26.60 9.66 20.80
C GLN A 637 -25.69 10.41 19.82
N LEU A 638 -24.69 9.73 19.26
CA LEU A 638 -23.73 10.29 18.32
C LEU A 638 -24.16 10.05 16.87
N PRO A 639 -23.74 10.90 15.92
CA PRO A 639 -24.00 10.68 14.51
C PRO A 639 -23.32 9.39 14.02
N LEU A 640 -24.03 8.63 13.18
CA LEU A 640 -23.47 7.41 12.60
C LEU A 640 -22.57 7.74 11.41
N PRO A 641 -21.31 7.28 11.38
CA PRO A 641 -20.47 7.36 10.20
C PRO A 641 -20.99 6.45 9.08
N GLU A 642 -20.64 6.77 7.83
CA GLU A 642 -20.97 5.92 6.68
C GLU A 642 -20.38 4.51 6.88
N GLY A 643 -21.19 3.46 6.69
CA GLY A 643 -20.76 2.07 6.89
C GLY A 643 -20.88 1.56 8.32
N ALA A 644 -21.47 2.29 9.25
CA ALA A 644 -21.65 1.86 10.65
C ALA A 644 -22.33 0.49 10.81
N LYS A 645 -23.17 0.09 9.84
CA LYS A 645 -23.84 -1.22 9.80
C LYS A 645 -22.88 -2.40 9.53
N ASP A 646 -21.71 -2.12 9.00
CA ASP A 646 -20.69 -3.12 8.69
C ASP A 646 -19.78 -3.42 9.90
N ALA A 647 -19.93 -2.67 10.99
CA ALA A 647 -19.20 -2.89 12.23
C ALA A 647 -19.65 -4.19 12.92
N LEU A 648 -18.67 -4.93 13.46
CA LEU A 648 -18.91 -6.13 14.26
C LEU A 648 -18.83 -5.87 15.77
N ILE A 649 -18.22 -4.75 16.14
CA ILE A 649 -18.03 -4.36 17.54
C ILE A 649 -18.55 -2.93 17.71
N TYR A 650 -19.27 -2.70 18.79
CA TYR A 650 -19.81 -1.40 19.18
C TYR A 650 -19.25 -1.02 20.54
N CYS A 651 -18.59 0.10 20.65
CA CYS A 651 -17.94 0.50 21.89
C CYS A 651 -17.81 2.01 22.07
N ASP A 652 -17.55 2.41 23.29
CA ASP A 652 -17.20 3.78 23.69
C ASP A 652 -15.76 3.80 24.23
N LEU A 653 -14.93 4.72 23.77
CA LEU A 653 -13.56 4.88 24.22
C LEU A 653 -13.49 5.61 25.54
N ARG A 654 -12.95 4.96 26.57
CA ARG A 654 -12.80 5.52 27.91
C ARG A 654 -11.42 6.12 28.17
N GLY A 655 -10.40 5.65 27.47
CA GLY A 655 -9.02 6.08 27.63
C GLY A 655 -8.06 5.29 26.75
N LEU A 656 -6.81 5.68 26.73
CA LEU A 656 -5.72 4.91 26.17
C LEU A 656 -5.20 3.91 27.20
N LEU A 657 -4.81 2.72 26.75
CA LEU A 657 -4.10 1.77 27.59
C LEU A 657 -2.64 2.18 27.71
N PRO A 658 -2.07 2.24 28.93
CA PRO A 658 -0.63 2.37 29.09
C PRO A 658 0.12 1.27 28.34
N PRO A 659 1.37 1.49 27.93
CA PRO A 659 2.12 0.53 27.13
C PRO A 659 2.20 -0.87 27.72
N ASP A 660 2.34 -0.99 29.04
CA ASP A 660 2.42 -2.22 29.82
C ASP A 660 1.06 -2.93 29.97
N GLU A 661 -0.06 -2.20 29.93
CA GLU A 661 -1.42 -2.74 30.01
C GLU A 661 -2.00 -3.12 28.63
N ARG A 662 -1.31 -2.83 27.53
CA ARG A 662 -1.80 -3.15 26.18
C ARG A 662 -1.97 -4.64 25.98
N LEU A 663 -3.08 -5.01 25.35
CA LEU A 663 -3.34 -6.42 25.14
C LEU A 663 -2.40 -7.03 24.09
N GLN A 664 -1.84 -8.17 24.43
CA GLN A 664 -1.12 -9.02 23.50
C GLN A 664 -2.13 -9.97 22.85
N ILE A 665 -2.46 -9.69 21.59
CA ILE A 665 -3.45 -10.46 20.85
C ILE A 665 -2.83 -11.77 20.40
N GLY A 666 -3.51 -12.87 20.75
CA GLY A 666 -3.30 -14.19 20.22
C GLY A 666 -4.52 -14.72 19.49
N LEU A 667 -4.40 -15.87 18.87
CA LEU A 667 -5.45 -16.55 18.15
C LEU A 667 -5.64 -17.94 18.72
N LYS A 668 -6.87 -18.45 18.67
CA LYS A 668 -7.22 -19.82 19.01
C LYS A 668 -8.04 -20.44 17.89
N LEU A 669 -7.80 -21.70 17.62
CA LEU A 669 -8.54 -22.48 16.63
C LEU A 669 -8.92 -23.82 17.24
N SER A 670 -10.20 -24.18 17.20
CA SER A 670 -10.67 -25.51 17.58
C SER A 670 -10.85 -26.36 16.32
N VAL A 671 -10.20 -27.50 16.27
CA VAL A 671 -10.20 -28.43 15.14
C VAL A 671 -10.80 -29.76 15.63
N GLY A 672 -11.90 -30.22 15.00
CA GLY A 672 -12.51 -31.52 15.34
C GLY A 672 -11.59 -32.69 15.00
N GLU A 673 -11.91 -33.87 15.54
CA GLU A 673 -11.10 -35.12 15.39
C GLU A 673 -10.69 -35.40 13.94
N TYR A 674 -11.57 -35.18 12.98
CA TYR A 674 -11.34 -35.44 11.56
C TYR A 674 -10.34 -34.49 10.88
N ARG A 675 -9.93 -33.36 11.53
CA ARG A 675 -8.99 -32.39 10.99
C ARG A 675 -7.60 -32.53 11.56
N ARG A 676 -7.38 -33.47 12.50
CA ARG A 676 -6.05 -33.73 13.05
C ARG A 676 -5.11 -34.24 11.97
N ILE A 677 -5.59 -35.12 11.10
CA ILE A 677 -4.86 -35.68 9.96
C ILE A 677 -4.35 -34.55 9.05
N ASP A 678 -5.20 -33.56 8.71
CA ASP A 678 -4.82 -32.42 7.88
C ASP A 678 -3.71 -31.56 8.49
N TRP A 679 -3.61 -31.50 9.82
CA TRP A 679 -2.61 -30.68 10.52
C TRP A 679 -1.31 -31.44 10.81
N GLU A 680 -1.39 -32.69 11.15
CA GLU A 680 -0.26 -33.51 11.61
C GLU A 680 0.29 -34.43 10.54
N GLU A 681 -0.55 -35.15 9.80
CA GLU A 681 -0.11 -36.20 8.87
C GLU A 681 0.12 -35.72 7.44
N GLU A 682 -0.76 -34.89 6.90
CA GLU A 682 -0.64 -34.42 5.51
C GLU A 682 0.11 -33.09 5.38
N GLY A 683 0.35 -32.34 6.48
CA GLY A 683 1.07 -31.07 6.47
C GLY A 683 0.41 -29.96 5.63
N HIS A 684 -0.87 -30.14 5.27
CA HIS A 684 -1.56 -29.23 4.37
C HIS A 684 -1.87 -27.87 4.98
N PHE A 685 -1.90 -27.73 6.30
CA PHE A 685 -2.15 -26.48 7.01
C PHE A 685 -0.90 -25.80 7.51
N ALA A 686 0.01 -26.57 8.09
CA ALA A 686 1.29 -26.04 8.50
C ALA A 686 2.24 -26.02 7.30
N TYR A 687 2.99 -24.92 7.18
CA TYR A 687 4.05 -24.73 6.18
C TYR A 687 3.57 -24.53 4.73
N HIS A 688 2.26 -24.31 4.52
CA HIS A 688 1.69 -23.86 3.24
C HIS A 688 0.71 -22.71 3.45
N PRO A 689 0.57 -21.81 2.46
CA PRO A 689 -0.54 -20.86 2.48
C PRO A 689 -1.88 -21.61 2.47
N THR A 690 -2.74 -21.22 3.38
CA THR A 690 -4.09 -21.80 3.54
C THR A 690 -5.08 -20.71 3.92
N ALA A 691 -6.37 -21.02 4.02
CA ALA A 691 -7.35 -20.13 4.63
C ALA A 691 -7.91 -20.79 5.90
N LEU A 692 -7.71 -20.14 7.03
CA LEU A 692 -8.22 -20.62 8.32
C LEU A 692 -9.66 -20.16 8.52
N TYR A 693 -10.45 -20.99 9.16
CA TYR A 693 -11.83 -20.74 9.49
C TYR A 693 -12.13 -21.11 10.95
N GLY A 694 -12.95 -20.32 11.63
CA GLY A 694 -13.28 -20.55 13.03
C GLY A 694 -12.25 -19.99 14.00
N LEU A 695 -11.43 -19.02 13.57
CA LEU A 695 -10.47 -18.35 14.44
C LEU A 695 -11.17 -17.55 15.53
N GLU A 696 -10.72 -17.73 16.77
CA GLU A 696 -11.09 -16.89 17.91
C GLU A 696 -9.91 -15.99 18.31
N VAL A 697 -10.21 -14.79 18.74
CA VAL A 697 -9.23 -13.85 19.29
C VAL A 697 -9.07 -14.07 20.79
N THR A 698 -7.83 -14.08 21.25
CA THR A 698 -7.49 -14.20 22.68
C THR A 698 -6.57 -13.06 23.11
N ALA A 699 -6.54 -12.77 24.39
CA ALA A 699 -5.59 -11.85 24.99
C ALA A 699 -4.62 -12.64 25.86
N LEU A 700 -3.35 -12.70 25.46
CA LEU A 700 -2.34 -13.54 26.10
C LEU A 700 -1.94 -13.02 27.49
N ASN A 701 -2.07 -11.72 27.73
CA ASN A 701 -1.72 -11.06 28.99
C ASN A 701 -2.93 -10.61 29.82
N ASN A 702 -4.15 -11.07 29.48
CA ASN A 702 -5.37 -10.73 30.21
C ASN A 702 -6.09 -11.99 30.70
N HIS A 703 -6.05 -12.24 32.00
CA HIS A 703 -6.67 -13.38 32.64
C HIS A 703 -8.22 -13.31 32.69
N HIS A 704 -8.80 -12.12 32.50
CA HIS A 704 -10.27 -11.96 32.47
C HIS A 704 -10.90 -12.30 31.13
N GLY A 705 -10.06 -12.58 30.12
CA GLY A 705 -10.51 -12.88 28.75
C GLY A 705 -11.13 -11.70 28.03
N LEU A 706 -11.54 -11.93 26.78
CA LEU A 706 -12.25 -10.96 25.96
C LEU A 706 -13.76 -11.26 25.95
N PRO A 707 -14.62 -10.24 25.81
CA PRO A 707 -16.05 -10.45 25.61
C PRO A 707 -16.33 -11.39 24.43
N ALA A 708 -17.42 -12.16 24.51
CA ALA A 708 -17.71 -13.20 23.51
C ALA A 708 -17.74 -12.66 22.06
N HIS A 709 -18.41 -11.51 21.83
CA HIS A 709 -18.50 -10.90 20.52
C HIS A 709 -17.14 -10.40 19.96
N VAL A 710 -16.20 -10.02 20.84
CA VAL A 710 -14.82 -9.69 20.46
C VAL A 710 -14.04 -10.95 20.14
N ARG A 711 -14.17 -11.97 20.99
CA ARG A 711 -13.50 -13.25 20.81
C ARG A 711 -13.87 -13.91 19.49
N THR A 712 -15.14 -13.87 19.10
CA THR A 712 -15.68 -14.55 17.92
C THR A 712 -15.67 -13.71 16.63
N MET A 713 -15.10 -12.51 16.63
CA MET A 713 -15.15 -11.60 15.47
C MET A 713 -14.54 -12.19 14.17
N PHE A 714 -13.71 -13.22 14.26
CA PHE A 714 -13.15 -13.95 13.12
C PHE A 714 -13.77 -15.32 12.89
N SER A 715 -14.64 -15.80 13.79
CA SER A 715 -15.09 -17.19 13.78
C SER A 715 -15.91 -17.58 12.54
N GLU A 716 -16.54 -16.62 11.87
CA GLU A 716 -17.37 -16.87 10.68
C GLU A 716 -16.69 -16.46 9.35
N ARG A 717 -15.37 -16.29 9.36
CA ARG A 717 -14.61 -15.84 8.21
C ARG A 717 -13.52 -16.83 7.82
N TYR A 718 -13.30 -16.99 6.52
CA TYR A 718 -12.09 -17.59 5.99
C TYR A 718 -11.00 -16.53 5.87
N ILE A 719 -9.87 -16.75 6.52
CA ILE A 719 -8.76 -15.80 6.58
C ILE A 719 -7.54 -16.47 5.95
N PRO A 720 -7.00 -15.94 4.85
CA PRO A 720 -5.74 -16.41 4.30
C PRO A 720 -4.66 -16.35 5.39
N ALA A 721 -3.90 -17.42 5.51
CA ALA A 721 -2.90 -17.55 6.55
C ALA A 721 -1.72 -18.41 6.09
N PHE A 722 -0.56 -18.17 6.70
CA PHE A 722 0.58 -19.07 6.71
C PHE A 722 0.88 -19.45 8.15
N VAL A 723 0.97 -20.75 8.42
CA VAL A 723 1.10 -21.27 9.77
C VAL A 723 2.37 -22.11 9.89
N ALA A 724 3.14 -21.90 10.96
CA ALA A 724 4.34 -22.69 11.28
C ALA A 724 4.33 -23.08 12.76
N ALA A 725 4.71 -24.32 13.09
CA ALA A 725 4.86 -24.73 14.48
C ALA A 725 5.88 -23.83 15.19
N ARG A 726 5.58 -23.44 16.43
CA ARG A 726 6.36 -22.42 17.17
C ARG A 726 7.83 -22.80 17.35
N GLU A 727 8.12 -24.07 17.50
CA GLU A 727 9.48 -24.59 17.70
C GLU A 727 10.19 -25.00 16.40
N SER A 728 9.61 -24.69 15.24
CA SER A 728 10.16 -25.03 13.93
C SER A 728 11.24 -24.04 13.46
N ARG A 729 12.06 -24.46 12.50
CA ARG A 729 12.97 -23.56 11.81
C ARG A 729 12.25 -22.50 10.99
N THR A 730 11.15 -22.88 10.39
CA THR A 730 10.27 -21.98 9.67
C THR A 730 9.80 -20.84 10.57
N ALA A 731 9.42 -21.12 11.83
CA ALA A 731 9.07 -20.09 12.81
C ALA A 731 10.27 -19.18 13.16
N THR A 732 11.47 -19.73 13.26
CA THR A 732 12.70 -18.93 13.47
C THR A 732 12.94 -17.98 12.31
N THR A 733 12.76 -18.44 11.08
CA THR A 733 12.86 -17.63 9.87
C THR A 733 11.78 -16.56 9.85
N LEU A 734 10.53 -16.86 10.24
CA LEU A 734 9.45 -15.89 10.38
C LEU A 734 9.80 -14.74 11.33
N TRP A 735 10.39 -15.04 12.48
CA TRP A 735 10.84 -14.00 13.42
C TRP A 735 11.96 -13.12 12.86
N SER A 736 12.87 -13.70 12.07
CA SER A 736 13.90 -12.92 11.36
C SER A 736 13.29 -12.00 10.30
N LEU A 737 12.37 -12.53 9.49
CA LEU A 737 11.65 -11.76 8.45
C LEU A 737 10.77 -10.66 9.04
N GLN A 738 10.16 -10.88 10.21
CA GLN A 738 9.37 -9.86 10.91
C GLN A 738 10.15 -8.57 11.16
N LYS A 739 11.42 -8.70 11.54
CA LYS A 739 12.28 -7.55 11.80
C LYS A 739 12.56 -6.74 10.53
N GLN A 740 12.59 -7.41 9.37
CA GLN A 740 12.89 -6.79 8.08
C GLN A 740 11.62 -6.26 7.38
N ALA A 741 10.54 -7.03 7.35
CA ALA A 741 9.37 -6.77 6.53
C ALA A 741 8.17 -6.16 7.28
N GLN A 742 8.31 -5.87 8.57
CA GLN A 742 7.34 -5.15 9.40
C GLN A 742 5.92 -5.78 9.46
N PHE A 743 5.80 -7.09 9.34
CA PHE A 743 4.55 -7.79 9.61
C PHE A 743 4.46 -8.30 11.05
N LEU A 744 3.27 -8.67 11.50
CA LEU A 744 3.04 -9.20 12.85
C LEU A 744 2.60 -10.68 12.77
N PRO A 745 3.45 -11.63 13.18
CA PRO A 745 3.00 -13.00 13.40
C PRO A 745 2.20 -13.06 14.72
N TYR A 746 1.06 -13.76 14.68
CA TYR A 746 0.23 -13.99 15.84
C TYR A 746 0.58 -15.35 16.45
N SER A 747 0.61 -15.44 17.78
CA SER A 747 0.57 -16.74 18.45
C SER A 747 -0.78 -17.40 18.18
N LEU A 748 -0.77 -18.60 17.64
CA LEU A 748 -1.96 -19.40 17.35
C LEU A 748 -1.92 -20.67 18.17
N GLN A 749 -2.90 -20.85 19.05
CA GLN A 749 -3.13 -22.10 19.77
C GLN A 749 -4.18 -22.93 19.03
N VAL A 750 -3.84 -24.14 18.65
CA VAL A 750 -4.76 -25.08 18.01
C VAL A 750 -5.14 -26.16 19.03
N MET A 751 -6.43 -26.31 19.24
CA MET A 751 -7.01 -27.33 20.11
C MET A 751 -7.65 -28.40 19.24
N PHE A 752 -7.23 -29.62 19.40
CA PHE A 752 -7.74 -30.80 18.70
C PHE A 752 -8.91 -31.45 19.44
N GLY A 753 -9.65 -32.34 18.76
CA GLY A 753 -10.84 -32.99 19.29
C GLY A 753 -10.57 -33.92 20.50
N ASP A 754 -9.35 -34.42 20.66
CA ASP A 754 -8.89 -35.19 21.82
C ASP A 754 -8.53 -34.30 23.03
N GLY A 755 -8.66 -32.99 22.91
CA GLY A 755 -8.32 -32.02 23.95
C GLY A 755 -6.83 -31.62 23.97
N SER A 756 -5.99 -32.20 23.13
CA SER A 756 -4.60 -31.75 22.99
C SER A 756 -4.52 -30.34 22.40
N THR A 757 -3.49 -29.62 22.79
CA THR A 757 -3.25 -28.24 22.29
C THR A 757 -1.81 -28.11 21.79
N HIS A 758 -1.65 -27.49 20.63
CA HIS A 758 -0.35 -27.22 20.03
C HIS A 758 -0.22 -25.75 19.69
N ASP A 759 0.99 -25.20 19.85
CA ASP A 759 1.31 -23.80 19.63
C ASP A 759 1.97 -23.59 18.26
N TYR A 760 1.41 -22.64 17.52
CA TYR A 760 1.87 -22.22 16.19
C TYR A 760 2.09 -20.71 16.15
N LEU A 761 2.75 -20.25 15.08
CA LEU A 761 2.75 -18.87 14.62
C LEU A 761 1.91 -18.79 13.36
N ALA A 762 1.05 -17.77 13.27
CA ALA A 762 0.22 -17.52 12.10
C ALA A 762 0.50 -16.10 11.55
N VAL A 763 0.76 -16.00 10.25
CA VAL A 763 0.75 -14.76 9.50
C VAL A 763 -0.55 -14.70 8.72
N LEU A 764 -1.31 -13.62 8.86
CA LEU A 764 -2.64 -13.49 8.27
C LEU A 764 -2.64 -12.60 7.03
N GLY A 765 -3.62 -12.81 6.15
CA GLY A 765 -3.87 -11.98 4.99
C GLY A 765 -2.89 -12.22 3.83
N THR A 766 -2.80 -11.27 2.94
CA THR A 766 -1.89 -11.32 1.78
C THR A 766 -0.42 -11.43 2.19
N MET A 767 -0.08 -10.90 3.36
CA MET A 767 1.26 -11.04 3.93
C MET A 767 1.68 -12.51 4.10
N ALA A 768 0.74 -13.42 4.35
CA ALA A 768 1.00 -14.86 4.41
C ALA A 768 1.60 -15.41 3.12
N LEU A 769 1.14 -14.91 1.95
CA LEU A 769 1.66 -15.29 0.63
C LEU A 769 3.06 -14.75 0.39
N LEU A 770 3.29 -13.47 0.74
CA LEU A 770 4.58 -12.81 0.57
C LEU A 770 5.64 -13.48 1.43
N VAL A 771 5.34 -13.71 2.69
CA VAL A 771 6.26 -14.31 3.67
C VAL A 771 6.57 -15.76 3.31
N TRP A 772 5.59 -16.54 2.86
CA TRP A 772 5.82 -17.89 2.41
C TRP A 772 6.83 -17.96 1.25
N GLY A 773 6.77 -17.03 0.30
CA GLY A 773 7.73 -16.95 -0.80
C GLY A 773 9.18 -16.73 -0.36
N GLU A 774 9.40 -16.08 0.79
CA GLU A 774 10.73 -15.79 1.33
C GLU A 774 11.32 -16.92 2.17
N ILE A 775 10.50 -17.88 2.62
CA ILE A 775 10.98 -18.96 3.46
C ILE A 775 11.70 -20.00 2.60
N PRO A 776 12.96 -20.36 2.91
CA PRO A 776 13.68 -21.36 2.16
C PRO A 776 12.95 -22.70 2.16
N TYR A 777 12.73 -23.28 0.98
CA TYR A 777 12.07 -24.58 0.83
C TYR A 777 12.71 -25.70 1.69
N LYS A 778 14.04 -25.64 1.87
CA LYS A 778 14.76 -26.61 2.74
C LYS A 778 14.30 -26.56 4.19
N ASP A 779 13.91 -25.39 4.71
CA ASP A 779 13.43 -25.25 6.09
C ASP A 779 12.02 -25.83 6.20
N ILE A 780 11.14 -25.49 5.26
CA ILE A 780 9.80 -26.08 5.14
C ILE A 780 9.87 -27.61 5.01
N ALA A 781 10.70 -28.09 4.08
CA ALA A 781 10.83 -29.54 3.84
C ALA A 781 11.41 -30.32 5.02
N ARG A 782 12.27 -29.66 5.82
CA ARG A 782 12.84 -30.28 7.03
C ARG A 782 11.81 -30.34 8.15
N ASP A 783 11.07 -29.26 8.37
CA ASP A 783 10.05 -29.24 9.43
C ASP A 783 8.93 -30.22 9.12
N ARG A 784 8.53 -30.36 7.84
CA ARG A 784 7.58 -31.38 7.39
C ARG A 784 8.08 -32.81 7.62
N ARG A 785 9.36 -33.10 7.32
CA ARG A 785 9.91 -34.43 7.54
C ARG A 785 9.96 -34.81 9.02
N LYS A 786 10.10 -33.86 9.92
CA LYS A 786 10.00 -34.11 11.35
C LYS A 786 8.60 -34.52 11.77
N VAL A 787 7.58 -33.92 11.18
CA VAL A 787 6.17 -34.29 11.42
C VAL A 787 5.87 -35.70 10.83
N GLN A 788 6.49 -36.03 9.68
CA GLN A 788 6.30 -37.32 9.00
C GLN A 788 7.20 -38.47 9.56
N SER A 789 8.29 -38.14 10.25
CA SER A 789 9.24 -39.17 10.75
C SER A 789 8.81 -39.82 12.05
N GLU A 790 7.67 -39.46 12.60
CA GLU A 790 7.02 -40.22 13.67
C GLU A 790 6.08 -41.30 13.11
N ASP A 791 5.70 -41.27 11.80
CA ASP A 791 5.03 -42.39 11.11
C ASP A 791 5.32 -42.35 9.59
N GLU A 792 5.68 -43.50 9.07
CA GLU A 792 6.31 -43.80 7.76
C GLU A 792 5.61 -43.26 6.49
N CYS A 793 6.49 -42.95 5.55
CA CYS A 793 6.42 -43.04 4.07
C CYS A 793 6.11 -41.78 3.24
N PRO A 794 6.91 -41.51 2.19
CA PRO A 794 6.86 -40.27 1.41
C PRO A 794 5.97 -40.41 0.17
N MET A 795 5.16 -39.41 -0.11
CA MET A 795 4.70 -39.14 -1.47
C MET A 795 5.03 -37.73 -1.89
N ILE A 796 5.76 -37.69 -2.96
CA ILE A 796 6.20 -36.52 -3.73
C ILE A 796 5.05 -36.08 -4.64
N PHE A 797 4.62 -34.82 -4.49
CA PHE A 797 4.17 -34.05 -5.65
C PHE A 797 4.33 -32.53 -5.36
#